data_2d3b2a131603605c74c538dd70ad42fe
#
_entry.id   2d3b2a131603605c74c538dd70ad42fe
#
_cell.length_a   1.000
_cell.length_b   1.000
_cell.length_c   1.000
_cell.angle_alpha   90.00
_cell.angle_beta   90.00
_cell.angle_gamma   90.00
#
_symmetry.space_group_name_H-M   'P 1'
#
loop_
_entity.id
_entity.type
_entity.pdbx_description
1 polymer ?
#
loop_
_entity_poly.entity_id
_entity_poly.type
_entity_poly.pdbx_seq_one_letter_code
_entity_poly.pdbx_strand_id
1 'polypeptide(L)'
;MSVVAKPDQAPAPVATVTVTIDGIEVAVPKGTLAIRAAEMIGIAIPRFCDHPLLDPQGACRQCMVEVPDMGNGRGMPKPQASCTLEVMPGMKINTQVSSPVAAKAQGGMLELLLINHPLDCPICDKGGECPLQNQAMSNGRGESRYDGVKRTFPKPVPISAQVLLDRERCVLCARCTRFSEQISGDPFIALVERGALQQVGMYAEHPYDSYFSGNVIQICPVGALTSADYRFQSRPFDLVSTTTACEHCAAGCELRTDHRHYQVKRRLAGNAAEVNEEWNCDIGRFAFVSGRLTDRITMPLLREDGVLRPASWPEAIDAAVAGLTAAKSHVGVLTGGRLTVEAAYAYQRFARTVLGTNNVDFRARAASAEEEQFLAATVAGGTKETSVTYADLERAGKVVLVGFEPEEESPIVFLRLRKAARKRKLAVVAVAPLLSNGNAKLSATLVPTAPGAEPGALADLADVDAGTVVLLGERLAAVPGALSAAVALADRTGARLAWIPRRAGEVGAVTAGCLPSLLPGGRLVADGFARIDTATAWGVDSLPGEPGLDVNGMLGAASDETLEALVVAGAEIGDFADPVAARDAFEHVGFLVSIENRLSDISACADVVFPAALLEEQSGTFYNWEHRPRPVARVNTALRSPMTDIRVLAALADAMGKDLGMRSAVQAAAELAELSGWDGARAEKPAFPTADDAITPDGFRLATWRELIDDSRRNDGADELLATAKAPVARISASTAAQAGVADAATVTIGTARGELTYGVLIDDSVVDGVVWIPSRSPGLNVAETLGARAGDPVTAKEGGQA
;
A
#
# COMPACT_ATOMS: atom_id res chain seq x y z
N MET A 1 -21.34 -29.98 -23.89
CA MET A 1 -21.22 -30.98 -22.82
C MET A 1 -20.92 -30.27 -21.53
N SER A 2 -21.90 -30.15 -20.65
CA SER A 2 -21.80 -29.44 -19.37
C SER A 2 -20.94 -30.25 -18.39
N VAL A 3 -19.81 -29.69 -18.01
CA VAL A 3 -18.97 -30.27 -16.94
C VAL A 3 -19.65 -29.89 -15.62
N VAL A 4 -20.25 -30.85 -14.96
CA VAL A 4 -20.75 -30.72 -13.59
C VAL A 4 -19.54 -30.55 -12.67
N ALA A 5 -19.38 -29.37 -12.08
CA ALA A 5 -18.38 -29.13 -11.03
C ALA A 5 -18.68 -30.07 -9.84
N LYS A 6 -17.65 -30.78 -9.39
CA LYS A 6 -17.74 -31.54 -8.14
C LYS A 6 -17.98 -30.56 -6.99
N PRO A 7 -18.92 -30.86 -6.07
CA PRO A 7 -19.12 -30.02 -4.89
C PRO A 7 -17.84 -30.01 -4.05
N ASP A 8 -17.44 -28.79 -3.64
CA ASP A 8 -16.37 -28.55 -2.68
C ASP A 8 -16.50 -29.52 -1.49
N GLN A 9 -15.47 -30.30 -1.26
CA GLN A 9 -15.36 -31.04 -0.01
C GLN A 9 -15.23 -30.01 1.11
N ALA A 10 -16.26 -29.95 1.93
CA ALA A 10 -16.22 -29.18 3.18
C ALA A 10 -14.92 -29.55 3.94
N PRO A 11 -14.19 -28.57 4.50
CA PRO A 11 -12.98 -28.88 5.25
C PRO A 11 -13.28 -29.91 6.33
N ALA A 12 -12.41 -30.92 6.45
CA ALA A 12 -12.58 -31.99 7.44
C ALA A 12 -12.87 -31.38 8.83
N PRO A 13 -13.82 -31.91 9.61
CA PRO A 13 -14.18 -31.33 10.89
C PRO A 13 -12.93 -31.26 11.77
N VAL A 14 -12.57 -30.05 12.19
CA VAL A 14 -11.43 -29.83 13.11
C VAL A 14 -11.76 -30.54 14.40
N ALA A 15 -10.90 -31.46 14.84
CA ALA A 15 -11.07 -32.15 16.10
C ALA A 15 -11.16 -31.12 17.26
N THR A 16 -12.26 -31.12 17.99
CA THR A 16 -12.50 -30.22 19.12
C THR A 16 -12.21 -30.91 20.44
N VAL A 17 -11.81 -30.13 21.43
CA VAL A 17 -11.65 -30.56 22.82
C VAL A 17 -12.54 -29.68 23.71
N THR A 18 -13.19 -30.28 24.71
CA THR A 18 -13.99 -29.56 25.70
C THR A 18 -13.16 -29.32 26.94
N VAL A 19 -13.13 -28.07 27.40
CA VAL A 19 -12.45 -27.63 28.60
C VAL A 19 -13.39 -26.80 29.48
N THR A 20 -13.11 -26.71 30.76
CA THR A 20 -13.85 -25.87 31.70
C THR A 20 -12.99 -24.70 32.15
N ILE A 21 -13.43 -23.47 31.93
CA ILE A 21 -12.72 -22.26 32.36
C ILE A 21 -13.64 -21.47 33.29
N ASP A 22 -13.21 -21.24 34.53
CA ASP A 22 -13.99 -20.59 35.59
C ASP A 22 -15.40 -21.19 35.76
N GLY A 23 -15.53 -22.51 35.59
CA GLY A 23 -16.81 -23.23 35.69
C GLY A 23 -17.64 -23.24 34.39
N ILE A 24 -17.22 -22.57 33.32
CA ILE A 24 -17.88 -22.52 32.02
C ILE A 24 -17.24 -23.56 31.08
N GLU A 25 -18.05 -24.47 30.54
CA GLU A 25 -17.59 -25.40 29.51
C GLU A 25 -17.50 -24.72 28.14
N VAL A 26 -16.39 -24.97 27.44
CA VAL A 26 -16.19 -24.48 26.08
C VAL A 26 -15.54 -25.55 25.22
N ALA A 27 -16.08 -25.79 24.03
CA ALA A 27 -15.50 -26.65 23.00
C ALA A 27 -14.63 -25.80 22.07
N VAL A 28 -13.35 -26.16 21.94
CA VAL A 28 -12.38 -25.41 21.14
C VAL A 28 -11.62 -26.35 20.22
N PRO A 29 -11.07 -25.89 19.09
CA PRO A 29 -10.19 -26.69 18.26
C PRO A 29 -9.01 -27.26 19.07
N LYS A 30 -8.60 -28.50 18.79
CA LYS A 30 -7.38 -29.06 19.37
C LYS A 30 -6.16 -28.20 19.02
N GLY A 31 -5.28 -27.97 19.99
CA GLY A 31 -4.14 -27.09 19.85
C GLY A 31 -4.42 -25.64 20.27
N THR A 32 -5.64 -25.32 20.69
CA THR A 32 -5.98 -23.97 21.19
C THR A 32 -5.26 -23.70 22.51
N LEU A 33 -4.71 -22.51 22.65
CA LEU A 33 -4.09 -22.06 23.90
C LEU A 33 -5.16 -21.62 24.91
N ALA A 34 -4.92 -21.85 26.20
CA ALA A 34 -5.84 -21.52 27.29
C ALA A 34 -6.29 -20.06 27.27
N ILE A 35 -5.41 -19.13 26.91
CA ILE A 35 -5.74 -17.71 26.80
C ILE A 35 -6.76 -17.45 25.66
N ARG A 36 -6.66 -18.18 24.53
CA ARG A 36 -7.62 -18.08 23.41
C ARG A 36 -8.95 -18.71 23.74
N ALA A 37 -8.93 -19.85 24.44
CA ALA A 37 -10.16 -20.49 24.89
C ALA A 37 -10.93 -19.59 25.89
N ALA A 38 -10.23 -18.88 26.77
CA ALA A 38 -10.83 -17.90 27.69
C ALA A 38 -11.43 -16.70 26.91
N GLU A 39 -10.77 -16.18 25.90
CA GLU A 39 -11.29 -15.10 25.05
C GLU A 39 -12.59 -15.48 24.33
N MET A 40 -12.73 -16.73 23.86
CA MET A 40 -13.94 -17.21 23.18
C MET A 40 -15.19 -17.15 24.08
N ILE A 41 -15.02 -17.16 25.38
CA ILE A 41 -16.11 -17.05 26.36
C ILE A 41 -16.13 -15.68 27.08
N GLY A 42 -15.39 -14.69 26.54
CA GLY A 42 -15.39 -13.32 27.03
C GLY A 42 -14.54 -13.07 28.28
N ILE A 43 -13.71 -14.03 28.71
CA ILE A 43 -12.82 -13.88 29.87
C ILE A 43 -11.49 -13.29 29.43
N ALA A 44 -11.22 -12.04 29.85
CA ALA A 44 -9.96 -11.37 29.59
C ALA A 44 -8.90 -11.73 30.62
N ILE A 45 -7.87 -12.45 30.21
CA ILE A 45 -6.70 -12.74 31.03
C ILE A 45 -5.64 -11.64 30.78
N PRO A 46 -5.09 -10.98 31.85
CA PRO A 46 -4.10 -9.91 31.71
C PRO A 46 -2.80 -10.42 31.08
N ARG A 47 -2.20 -9.60 30.19
CA ARG A 47 -1.03 -10.01 29.42
C ARG A 47 -0.25 -8.83 28.85
N PHE A 48 1.04 -9.03 28.56
CA PHE A 48 1.87 -8.07 27.80
C PHE A 48 2.58 -8.73 26.62
N CYS A 49 3.17 -9.92 26.77
CA CYS A 49 3.94 -10.53 25.69
C CYS A 49 3.07 -11.24 24.65
N ASP A 50 1.87 -11.69 25.01
CA ASP A 50 0.98 -12.37 24.10
C ASP A 50 0.38 -11.43 23.07
N HIS A 51 0.31 -11.89 21.81
CA HIS A 51 -0.35 -11.24 20.69
C HIS A 51 -0.86 -12.30 19.73
N PRO A 52 -2.14 -12.21 19.22
CA PRO A 52 -2.72 -13.25 18.39
C PRO A 52 -1.94 -13.59 17.11
N LEU A 53 -1.26 -12.60 16.55
CA LEU A 53 -0.53 -12.73 15.28
C LEU A 53 0.96 -13.10 15.46
N LEU A 54 1.46 -13.19 16.71
CA LEU A 54 2.83 -13.59 17.03
C LEU A 54 2.88 -14.97 17.68
N ASP A 55 3.96 -15.70 17.47
CA ASP A 55 4.15 -17.00 18.10
C ASP A 55 4.24 -16.85 19.64
N PRO A 56 3.69 -17.78 20.43
CA PRO A 56 3.69 -17.71 21.88
C PRO A 56 5.11 -17.69 22.47
N GLN A 57 5.35 -16.87 23.51
CA GLN A 57 6.67 -16.79 24.15
C GLN A 57 6.66 -16.99 25.67
N GLY A 58 5.59 -16.59 26.37
CA GLY A 58 5.50 -16.73 27.83
C GLY A 58 6.50 -15.88 28.62
N ALA A 59 6.97 -14.74 28.05
CA ALA A 59 8.04 -13.93 28.65
C ALA A 59 7.60 -13.11 29.86
N CYS A 60 6.46 -12.41 29.77
CA CYS A 60 6.03 -11.47 30.83
C CYS A 60 5.42 -12.15 32.05
N ARG A 61 4.96 -13.40 31.94
CA ARG A 61 4.29 -14.17 33.00
C ARG A 61 3.05 -13.52 33.61
N GLN A 62 2.49 -12.49 33.00
CA GLN A 62 1.31 -11.80 33.53
C GLN A 62 0.02 -12.64 33.39
N CYS A 63 -0.05 -13.54 32.40
CA CYS A 63 -1.23 -14.34 32.09
C CYS A 63 -1.33 -15.67 32.90
N MET A 64 -0.90 -15.63 34.17
CA MET A 64 -0.91 -16.83 35.01
C MET A 64 -2.32 -17.27 35.38
N VAL A 65 -2.59 -18.57 35.24
CA VAL A 65 -3.85 -19.25 35.59
C VAL A 65 -3.55 -20.46 36.47
N GLU A 66 -4.53 -20.85 37.28
CA GLU A 66 -4.48 -22.10 38.03
C GLU A 66 -5.09 -23.24 37.21
N VAL A 67 -4.46 -24.42 37.26
CA VAL A 67 -4.94 -25.63 36.59
C VAL A 67 -5.16 -26.71 37.63
N PRO A 68 -6.37 -26.75 38.25
CA PRO A 68 -6.66 -27.73 39.28
C PRO A 68 -6.81 -29.16 38.74
N ASP A 69 -7.12 -29.30 37.43
CA ASP A 69 -7.23 -30.61 36.80
C ASP A 69 -6.81 -30.52 35.32
N MET A 70 -5.89 -31.37 34.93
CA MET A 70 -5.44 -31.49 33.54
C MET A 70 -6.33 -32.38 32.67
N GLY A 71 -7.52 -32.76 33.13
CA GLY A 71 -8.42 -33.72 32.48
C GLY A 71 -8.16 -35.18 32.87
N ASN A 72 -7.27 -35.42 33.79
CA ASN A 72 -6.88 -36.74 34.29
C ASN A 72 -6.95 -36.89 35.82
N GLY A 73 -7.63 -35.97 36.49
CA GLY A 73 -7.75 -35.90 37.93
C GLY A 73 -6.52 -35.34 38.70
N ARG A 74 -5.51 -34.85 37.98
CA ARG A 74 -4.32 -34.23 38.55
C ARG A 74 -4.19 -32.78 38.14
N GLY A 75 -3.95 -31.92 39.12
CA GLY A 75 -3.69 -30.51 38.89
C GLY A 75 -2.21 -30.19 38.67
N MET A 76 -1.93 -28.98 38.21
CA MET A 76 -0.56 -28.45 38.17
C MET A 76 -0.20 -27.79 39.52
N PRO A 77 0.97 -28.06 40.08
CA PRO A 77 1.30 -27.58 41.43
C PRO A 77 1.59 -26.08 41.51
N LYS A 78 1.82 -25.41 40.36
CA LYS A 78 2.09 -23.97 40.24
C LYS A 78 1.25 -23.36 39.17
N PRO A 79 0.87 -22.05 39.25
CA PRO A 79 0.20 -21.34 38.20
C PRO A 79 0.97 -21.43 36.88
N GLN A 80 0.22 -21.53 35.76
CA GLN A 80 0.76 -21.66 34.40
C GLN A 80 0.50 -20.44 33.57
N ALA A 81 1.40 -20.17 32.61
CA ALA A 81 1.17 -19.08 31.65
C ALA A 81 0.17 -19.52 30.57
N SER A 82 -1.05 -18.99 30.60
CA SER A 82 -2.12 -19.36 29.69
C SER A 82 -1.82 -19.11 28.21
N CYS A 83 -0.92 -18.20 27.89
CA CYS A 83 -0.50 -17.88 26.51
C CYS A 83 0.44 -18.93 25.89
N THR A 84 0.91 -19.92 26.65
CA THR A 84 1.75 -21.04 26.20
C THR A 84 1.20 -22.40 26.61
N LEU A 85 0.05 -22.42 27.25
CA LEU A 85 -0.61 -23.64 27.70
C LEU A 85 -1.64 -24.08 26.68
N GLU A 86 -1.39 -25.19 26.00
CA GLU A 86 -2.36 -25.84 25.13
C GLU A 86 -3.43 -26.56 25.99
N VAL A 87 -4.69 -26.40 25.62
CA VAL A 87 -5.79 -27.03 26.34
C VAL A 87 -5.95 -28.52 25.98
N MET A 88 -6.28 -29.33 26.97
CA MET A 88 -6.52 -30.78 26.87
C MET A 88 -7.98 -31.13 27.17
N PRO A 89 -8.50 -32.28 26.65
CA PRO A 89 -9.85 -32.73 26.93
C PRO A 89 -10.10 -32.87 28.44
N GLY A 90 -11.19 -32.27 28.94
CA GLY A 90 -11.59 -32.31 30.34
C GLY A 90 -10.73 -31.44 31.28
N MET A 91 -9.78 -30.65 30.74
CA MET A 91 -8.97 -29.74 31.54
C MET A 91 -9.84 -28.69 32.23
N LYS A 92 -9.51 -28.39 33.51
CA LYS A 92 -10.13 -27.32 34.28
C LYS A 92 -9.11 -26.22 34.52
N ILE A 93 -9.51 -24.99 34.23
CA ILE A 93 -8.66 -23.79 34.33
C ILE A 93 -9.42 -22.74 35.12
N ASN A 94 -8.78 -22.19 36.13
CA ASN A 94 -9.30 -21.08 36.89
C ASN A 94 -8.44 -19.83 36.64
N THR A 95 -9.09 -18.77 36.18
CA THR A 95 -8.45 -17.47 35.95
C THR A 95 -8.49 -16.61 37.22
N GLN A 96 -8.06 -15.36 37.15
CA GLN A 96 -8.17 -14.39 38.23
C GLN A 96 -9.61 -14.14 38.70
N VAL A 97 -10.60 -14.56 37.90
CA VAL A 97 -12.02 -14.39 38.22
C VAL A 97 -12.46 -15.36 39.32
N SER A 98 -12.01 -16.61 39.25
CA SER A 98 -12.42 -17.68 40.18
C SER A 98 -11.30 -18.18 41.12
N SER A 99 -10.04 -17.86 40.84
CA SER A 99 -8.88 -18.34 41.64
C SER A 99 -8.11 -17.22 42.33
N PRO A 100 -8.14 -17.18 43.67
CA PRO A 100 -7.24 -16.31 44.44
C PRO A 100 -5.76 -16.58 44.19
N VAL A 101 -5.37 -17.81 43.83
CA VAL A 101 -4.00 -18.19 43.50
C VAL A 101 -3.57 -17.53 42.19
N ALA A 102 -4.38 -17.59 41.16
CA ALA A 102 -4.13 -16.91 39.88
C ALA A 102 -4.07 -15.38 40.06
N ALA A 103 -5.02 -14.80 40.80
CA ALA A 103 -5.06 -13.36 41.08
C ALA A 103 -3.80 -12.90 41.83
N LYS A 104 -3.38 -13.64 42.86
CA LYS A 104 -2.15 -13.35 43.60
C LYS A 104 -0.90 -13.45 42.72
N ALA A 105 -0.81 -14.47 41.85
CA ALA A 105 0.30 -14.64 40.92
C ALA A 105 0.39 -13.48 39.94
N GLN A 106 -0.72 -13.09 39.31
CA GLN A 106 -0.80 -11.94 38.38
C GLN A 106 -0.43 -10.63 39.06
N GLY A 107 -0.97 -10.37 40.29
CA GLY A 107 -0.64 -9.17 41.06
C GLY A 107 0.86 -9.11 41.42
N GLY A 108 1.47 -10.26 41.79
CA GLY A 108 2.91 -10.34 42.05
C GLY A 108 3.76 -10.09 40.80
N MET A 109 3.38 -10.64 39.65
CA MET A 109 4.10 -10.37 38.39
C MET A 109 4.01 -8.91 37.99
N LEU A 110 2.85 -8.30 38.15
CA LEU A 110 2.67 -6.87 37.86
C LEU A 110 3.53 -5.99 38.79
N GLU A 111 3.62 -6.34 40.08
CA GLU A 111 4.52 -5.67 41.02
C GLU A 111 5.99 -5.73 40.56
N LEU A 112 6.46 -6.90 40.10
CA LEU A 112 7.82 -7.05 39.53
C LEU A 112 8.04 -6.19 38.29
N LEU A 113 7.05 -6.06 37.42
CA LEU A 113 7.13 -5.18 36.23
C LEU A 113 7.18 -3.69 36.61
N LEU A 114 6.52 -3.30 37.71
CA LEU A 114 6.45 -1.92 38.17
C LEU A 114 7.67 -1.48 39.01
N ILE A 115 8.46 -2.38 39.60
CA ILE A 115 9.61 -2.06 40.46
C ILE A 115 10.54 -1.03 39.79
N ASN A 116 10.92 -1.25 38.53
CA ASN A 116 11.82 -0.36 37.80
C ASN A 116 11.11 0.54 36.80
N HIS A 117 9.80 0.40 36.61
CA HIS A 117 9.07 1.24 35.67
C HIS A 117 9.05 2.70 36.15
N PRO A 118 9.45 3.69 35.31
CA PRO A 118 9.55 5.08 35.73
C PRO A 118 8.17 5.70 35.93
N LEU A 119 8.09 6.77 36.74
CA LEU A 119 6.88 7.56 36.96
C LEU A 119 6.63 8.57 35.84
N ASP A 120 6.78 8.16 34.61
CA ASP A 120 6.77 8.99 33.40
C ASP A 120 5.36 9.19 32.80
N CYS A 121 4.30 8.65 33.39
CA CYS A 121 2.96 8.70 32.79
C CYS A 121 2.55 10.11 32.30
N PRO A 122 2.85 11.21 33.03
CA PRO A 122 2.53 12.56 32.56
C PRO A 122 3.26 12.99 31.29
N ILE A 123 4.42 12.43 30.99
CA ILE A 123 5.24 12.75 29.81
C ILE A 123 5.37 11.57 28.84
N CYS A 124 4.61 10.49 29.04
CA CYS A 124 4.62 9.31 28.20
C CYS A 124 3.50 9.37 27.17
N ASP A 125 3.78 9.28 25.86
CA ASP A 125 2.76 9.34 24.81
C ASP A 125 1.75 8.20 24.88
N LYS A 126 2.10 7.07 25.53
CA LYS A 126 1.17 5.96 25.79
C LYS A 126 0.25 6.21 26.99
N GLY A 127 0.47 7.28 27.76
CA GLY A 127 -0.34 7.62 28.95
C GLY A 127 -1.79 7.89 28.55
N GLY A 128 -2.73 7.13 29.15
CA GLY A 128 -4.17 7.16 28.83
C GLY A 128 -4.65 6.05 27.89
N GLU A 129 -3.74 5.37 27.16
CA GLU A 129 -4.04 4.18 26.35
C GLU A 129 -3.08 3.01 26.67
N CYS A 130 -2.46 3.04 27.85
CA CYS A 130 -1.40 2.11 28.22
C CYS A 130 -1.96 0.85 28.89
N PRO A 131 -1.77 -0.36 28.29
CA PRO A 131 -2.14 -1.61 28.95
C PRO A 131 -1.54 -1.81 30.34
N LEU A 132 -0.32 -1.28 30.60
CA LEU A 132 0.28 -1.38 31.94
C LEU A 132 -0.49 -0.55 32.97
N GLN A 133 -0.92 0.66 32.64
CA GLN A 133 -1.78 1.47 33.50
C GLN A 133 -3.10 0.74 33.81
N ASN A 134 -3.79 0.25 32.75
CA ASN A 134 -5.07 -0.42 32.90
C ASN A 134 -4.95 -1.69 33.78
N GLN A 135 -3.92 -2.51 33.55
CA GLN A 135 -3.70 -3.71 34.36
C GLN A 135 -3.22 -3.40 35.77
N ALA A 136 -2.44 -2.33 35.99
CA ALA A 136 -2.06 -1.87 37.31
C ALA A 136 -3.29 -1.46 38.14
N MET A 137 -4.27 -0.81 37.51
CA MET A 137 -5.53 -0.42 38.16
C MET A 137 -6.45 -1.61 38.46
N SER A 138 -6.55 -2.58 37.51
CA SER A 138 -7.50 -3.69 37.63
C SER A 138 -6.97 -4.90 38.42
N ASN A 139 -5.67 -5.18 38.34
CA ASN A 139 -5.06 -6.39 38.89
C ASN A 139 -3.87 -6.11 39.84
N GLY A 140 -3.46 -4.84 39.97
CA GLY A 140 -2.32 -4.43 40.79
C GLY A 140 -2.70 -4.10 42.21
N ARG A 141 -1.68 -3.70 42.99
CA ARG A 141 -1.84 -3.14 44.32
C ARG A 141 -1.98 -1.63 44.25
N GLY A 142 -2.73 -1.02 45.18
CA GLY A 142 -2.85 0.45 45.29
C GLY A 142 -1.55 1.13 45.76
N GLU A 143 -0.67 0.41 46.43
CA GLU A 143 0.58 0.93 46.99
C GLU A 143 1.78 0.13 46.55
N SER A 144 2.93 0.79 46.38
CA SER A 144 4.21 0.12 46.14
C SER A 144 4.86 -0.28 47.48
N ARG A 145 5.38 -1.49 47.57
CA ARG A 145 6.20 -1.96 48.67
C ARG A 145 7.70 -1.78 48.40
N TYR A 146 8.08 -1.27 47.25
CA TYR A 146 9.46 -1.07 46.82
C TYR A 146 9.94 0.30 47.29
N ASP A 147 10.97 0.32 48.10
CA ASP A 147 11.61 1.52 48.68
C ASP A 147 13.00 1.80 48.08
N GLY A 148 13.45 0.98 47.13
CA GLY A 148 14.73 1.10 46.47
C GLY A 148 14.75 2.13 45.34
N VAL A 149 15.94 2.39 44.80
CA VAL A 149 16.16 3.26 43.65
C VAL A 149 15.84 2.53 42.36
N LYS A 150 15.01 3.12 41.50
CA LYS A 150 14.72 2.60 40.17
C LYS A 150 15.93 2.71 39.27
N ARG A 151 16.09 1.72 38.37
CA ARG A 151 17.14 1.75 37.35
C ARG A 151 16.92 2.93 36.37
N THR A 152 18.02 3.52 35.94
CA THR A 152 18.01 4.59 34.95
C THR A 152 18.85 4.21 33.75
N PHE A 153 18.43 4.64 32.57
CA PHE A 153 19.13 4.48 31.29
C PHE A 153 19.12 5.80 30.52
N PRO A 154 20.07 6.01 29.59
CA PRO A 154 19.95 7.10 28.63
C PRO A 154 18.64 6.99 27.84
N LYS A 155 17.91 8.11 27.70
CA LYS A 155 16.62 8.15 26.99
C LYS A 155 16.33 9.52 26.40
N PRO A 156 15.67 9.58 25.20
CA PRO A 156 15.38 8.44 24.34
C PRO A 156 16.63 7.99 23.55
N VAL A 157 16.62 6.74 23.11
CA VAL A 157 17.61 6.22 22.17
C VAL A 157 16.94 6.15 20.78
N PRO A 158 17.41 6.88 19.76
CA PRO A 158 16.90 6.71 18.41
C PRO A 158 17.33 5.35 17.86
N ILE A 159 16.37 4.51 17.48
CA ILE A 159 16.65 3.25 16.78
C ILE A 159 16.51 3.41 15.26
N SER A 160 15.80 4.43 14.83
CA SER A 160 15.80 5.02 13.49
C SER A 160 15.45 6.50 13.62
N ALA A 161 15.42 7.25 12.53
CA ALA A 161 14.95 8.63 12.54
C ALA A 161 13.48 8.72 13.03
N GLN A 162 12.66 7.72 12.69
CA GLN A 162 11.22 7.68 12.98
C GLN A 162 10.88 7.08 14.34
N VAL A 163 11.71 6.17 14.89
CA VAL A 163 11.37 5.38 16.09
C VAL A 163 12.36 5.63 17.23
N LEU A 164 11.82 6.06 18.37
CA LEU A 164 12.57 6.32 19.59
C LEU A 164 12.30 5.24 20.65
N LEU A 165 13.34 4.78 21.34
CA LEU A 165 13.29 3.79 22.41
C LEU A 165 13.59 4.41 23.77
N ASP A 166 12.69 4.21 24.73
CA ASP A 166 12.90 4.45 26.16
C ASP A 166 13.02 3.10 26.87
N ARG A 167 14.26 2.74 27.25
CA ARG A 167 14.54 1.45 27.87
C ARG A 167 13.97 1.32 29.29
N GLU A 168 13.82 2.43 30.00
CA GLU A 168 13.24 2.42 31.36
C GLU A 168 11.77 2.01 31.36
N ARG A 169 11.02 2.38 30.33
CA ARG A 169 9.59 2.05 30.18
C ARG A 169 9.37 0.63 29.68
N CYS A 170 10.41 -0.04 29.19
CA CYS A 170 10.30 -1.35 28.58
C CYS A 170 9.99 -2.44 29.62
N VAL A 171 8.94 -3.24 29.35
CA VAL A 171 8.55 -4.40 30.16
C VAL A 171 9.09 -5.73 29.62
N LEU A 172 10.03 -5.69 28.71
CA LEU A 172 10.72 -6.84 28.09
C LEU A 172 9.76 -7.93 27.56
N CYS A 173 8.66 -7.52 26.98
CA CYS A 173 7.65 -8.44 26.46
C CYS A 173 8.01 -9.07 25.11
N ALA A 174 9.06 -8.59 24.46
CA ALA A 174 9.56 -9.06 23.17
C ALA A 174 8.54 -9.04 22.02
N ARG A 175 7.48 -8.22 22.08
CA ARG A 175 6.55 -8.08 20.94
C ARG A 175 7.23 -7.44 19.74
N CYS A 176 8.02 -6.39 19.95
CA CYS A 176 8.73 -5.67 18.89
C CYS A 176 9.77 -6.55 18.19
N THR A 177 10.58 -7.29 18.92
CA THR A 177 11.61 -8.17 18.36
C THR A 177 10.97 -9.32 17.56
N ARG A 178 9.89 -9.92 18.07
CA ARG A 178 9.15 -10.95 17.37
C ARG A 178 8.41 -10.43 16.13
N PHE A 179 7.84 -9.22 16.19
CA PHE A 179 7.26 -8.58 15.02
C PHE A 179 8.32 -8.39 13.93
N SER A 180 9.46 -7.81 14.30
CA SER A 180 10.59 -7.56 13.41
C SER A 180 11.06 -8.84 12.70
N GLU A 181 11.21 -9.94 13.44
CA GLU A 181 11.63 -11.23 12.90
C GLU A 181 10.51 -11.97 12.15
N GLN A 182 9.34 -12.14 12.81
CA GLN A 182 8.30 -13.08 12.34
C GLN A 182 7.40 -12.49 11.27
N ILE A 183 7.12 -11.19 11.34
CA ILE A 183 6.18 -10.51 10.46
C ILE A 183 6.93 -9.78 9.34
N SER A 184 7.76 -8.78 9.65
CA SER A 184 8.45 -8.01 8.61
C SER A 184 9.66 -8.72 8.02
N GLY A 185 10.33 -9.57 8.80
CA GLY A 185 11.55 -10.23 8.36
C GLY A 185 12.80 -9.37 8.46
N ASP A 186 12.74 -8.36 9.31
CA ASP A 186 13.79 -7.37 9.53
C ASP A 186 14.29 -7.45 10.98
N PRO A 187 15.15 -8.44 11.34
CA PRO A 187 15.56 -8.68 12.73
C PRO A 187 16.62 -7.68 13.22
N PHE A 188 16.40 -6.37 13.03
CA PHE A 188 17.35 -5.31 13.43
C PHE A 188 17.35 -5.02 14.93
N ILE A 189 16.28 -5.36 15.64
CA ILE A 189 16.16 -5.20 17.09
C ILE A 189 16.07 -6.56 17.77
N ALA A 190 16.84 -6.73 18.83
CA ALA A 190 16.94 -8.00 19.56
C ALA A 190 16.92 -7.77 21.07
N LEU A 191 16.74 -8.85 21.83
CA LEU A 191 17.01 -8.83 23.26
C LEU A 191 18.52 -9.03 23.46
N VAL A 192 19.17 -8.04 24.03
CA VAL A 192 20.59 -8.06 24.36
C VAL A 192 20.78 -8.25 25.85
N GLU A 193 21.92 -8.81 26.24
CA GLU A 193 22.29 -9.17 27.62
C GLU A 193 21.34 -10.21 28.26
N ARG A 194 21.39 -10.42 29.58
CA ARG A 194 20.57 -11.39 30.28
C ARG A 194 20.30 -11.01 31.73
N GLY A 195 19.29 -11.66 32.30
CA GLY A 195 18.89 -11.44 33.69
C GLY A 195 18.41 -10.00 33.92
N ALA A 196 18.89 -9.39 35.00
CA ALA A 196 18.51 -8.03 35.37
C ALA A 196 19.02 -6.95 34.39
N LEU A 197 20.03 -7.26 33.58
CA LEU A 197 20.59 -6.34 32.58
C LEU A 197 19.94 -6.48 31.21
N GLN A 198 19.06 -7.47 30.99
CA GLN A 198 18.42 -7.70 29.72
C GLN A 198 17.64 -6.46 29.26
N GLN A 199 17.81 -6.11 27.98
CA GLN A 199 17.17 -4.95 27.37
C GLN A 199 16.93 -5.19 25.89
N VAL A 200 16.06 -4.37 25.27
CA VAL A 200 15.96 -4.27 23.83
C VAL A 200 17.11 -3.42 23.32
N GLY A 201 17.81 -3.92 22.34
CA GLY A 201 18.95 -3.26 21.72
C GLY A 201 18.94 -3.42 20.21
N MET A 202 19.84 -2.69 19.59
CA MET A 202 20.16 -2.73 18.15
C MET A 202 21.68 -2.75 18.01
N TYR A 203 22.16 -3.11 16.84
CA TYR A 203 23.56 -2.93 16.49
C TYR A 203 23.81 -1.45 16.16
N ALA A 204 24.84 -0.85 16.75
CA ALA A 204 25.09 0.60 16.64
C ALA A 204 25.32 1.08 15.19
N GLU A 205 25.85 0.19 14.34
CA GLU A 205 26.17 0.49 12.94
C GLU A 205 25.05 0.11 11.96
N HIS A 206 23.96 -0.47 12.45
CA HIS A 206 22.82 -0.89 11.63
C HIS A 206 21.54 -0.29 12.20
N PRO A 207 21.07 0.84 11.68
CA PRO A 207 19.80 1.43 12.06
C PRO A 207 18.66 0.47 11.76
N TYR A 208 17.52 0.65 12.40
CA TYR A 208 16.32 -0.14 12.14
C TYR A 208 15.74 0.20 10.77
N ASP A 209 16.26 -0.45 9.75
CA ASP A 209 15.87 -0.30 8.35
C ASP A 209 14.75 -1.29 8.01
N SER A 210 13.50 -0.84 8.12
CA SER A 210 12.31 -1.64 7.83
C SER A 210 11.19 -0.73 7.36
N TYR A 211 10.53 -1.10 6.28
CA TYR A 211 9.33 -0.41 5.80
C TYR A 211 8.08 -0.59 6.70
N PHE A 212 8.25 -1.34 7.80
CA PHE A 212 7.19 -1.65 8.76
C PHE A 212 7.53 -1.17 10.17
N SER A 213 8.52 -0.29 10.31
CA SER A 213 9.08 0.12 11.60
C SER A 213 8.03 0.72 12.54
N GLY A 214 7.07 1.46 12.03
CA GLY A 214 6.00 2.06 12.81
C GLY A 214 5.08 1.07 13.53
N ASN A 215 5.03 -0.20 13.10
CA ASN A 215 4.25 -1.21 13.80
C ASN A 215 4.83 -1.56 15.17
N VAL A 216 6.13 -1.43 15.39
CA VAL A 216 6.72 -1.68 16.71
C VAL A 216 6.25 -0.66 17.75
N ILE A 217 5.90 0.55 17.33
CA ILE A 217 5.30 1.58 18.18
C ILE A 217 3.88 1.15 18.60
N GLN A 218 3.08 0.71 17.63
CA GLN A 218 1.70 0.30 17.87
C GLN A 218 1.60 -0.96 18.73
N ILE A 219 2.40 -1.98 18.44
CA ILE A 219 2.37 -3.27 19.14
C ILE A 219 2.98 -3.19 20.54
N CYS A 220 3.82 -2.17 20.83
CA CYS A 220 4.40 -1.97 22.15
C CYS A 220 3.31 -1.69 23.17
N PRO A 221 3.19 -2.53 24.25
CA PRO A 221 2.12 -2.37 25.23
C PRO A 221 2.36 -1.20 26.19
N VAL A 222 3.51 -0.55 26.10
CA VAL A 222 3.90 0.58 26.95
C VAL A 222 4.53 1.70 26.11
N GLY A 223 4.89 2.82 26.72
CA GLY A 223 5.51 3.93 26.01
C GLY A 223 7.02 3.79 25.83
N ALA A 224 7.51 2.54 25.68
CA ALA A 224 8.93 2.30 25.44
C ALA A 224 9.33 2.62 24.00
N LEU A 225 8.48 2.32 23.03
CA LEU A 225 8.67 2.69 21.62
C LEU A 225 7.67 3.78 21.25
N THR A 226 8.16 4.88 20.71
CA THR A 226 7.39 6.08 20.37
C THR A 226 7.79 6.61 19.00
N SER A 227 6.87 7.32 18.32
CA SER A 227 7.14 8.02 17.08
C SER A 227 7.86 9.33 17.36
N ALA A 228 8.88 9.67 16.57
CA ALA A 228 9.53 10.97 16.63
C ALA A 228 8.53 12.10 16.32
N ASP A 229 7.75 11.96 15.25
CA ASP A 229 6.76 12.95 14.80
C ASP A 229 5.61 13.18 15.79
N TYR A 230 5.10 12.09 16.37
CA TYR A 230 3.91 12.17 17.23
C TYR A 230 4.26 12.56 18.67
N ARG A 231 5.52 12.44 19.08
CA ARG A 231 5.94 12.67 20.46
C ARG A 231 5.48 14.01 20.97
N PHE A 232 4.72 14.01 22.10
CA PHE A 232 4.15 15.16 22.79
C PHE A 232 3.09 15.97 22.00
N GLN A 233 2.56 15.44 20.90
CA GLN A 233 1.56 16.15 20.08
C GLN A 233 0.16 16.17 20.71
N SER A 234 -0.28 15.07 21.31
CA SER A 234 -1.64 14.96 21.86
C SER A 234 -1.76 13.84 22.88
N ARG A 235 -2.76 13.94 23.75
CA ARG A 235 -3.16 12.87 24.63
C ARG A 235 -4.27 12.02 23.98
N PRO A 236 -4.36 10.70 24.28
CA PRO A 236 -5.38 9.84 23.68
C PRO A 236 -6.82 10.34 23.90
N PHE A 237 -7.11 10.95 25.05
CA PHE A 237 -8.44 11.49 25.37
C PHE A 237 -8.78 12.80 24.62
N ASP A 238 -7.78 13.46 24.01
CA ASP A 238 -7.97 14.62 23.12
C ASP A 238 -8.27 14.21 21.67
N LEU A 239 -8.10 12.94 21.34
CA LEU A 239 -8.16 12.42 19.98
C LEU A 239 -9.55 11.87 19.66
N VAL A 240 -10.00 12.18 18.46
CA VAL A 240 -11.12 11.49 17.81
C VAL A 240 -10.55 10.51 16.80
N SER A 241 -11.00 9.27 16.85
CA SER A 241 -10.55 8.20 15.95
C SER A 241 -11.56 7.95 14.85
N THR A 242 -11.11 7.88 13.61
CA THR A 242 -11.92 7.54 12.44
C THR A 242 -11.26 6.39 11.69
N THR A 243 -12.05 5.36 11.37
CA THR A 243 -11.60 4.27 10.50
C THR A 243 -11.75 4.69 9.04
N THR A 244 -10.69 4.54 8.24
CA THR A 244 -10.66 4.92 6.83
C THR A 244 -9.72 4.02 6.03
N ALA A 245 -9.78 4.10 4.70
CA ALA A 245 -8.84 3.42 3.81
C ALA A 245 -7.53 4.21 3.66
N CYS A 246 -6.44 3.50 3.38
CA CYS A 246 -5.16 4.07 2.98
C CYS A 246 -5.19 4.46 1.50
N GLU A 247 -4.60 5.62 1.15
CA GLU A 247 -4.56 6.19 -0.20
C GLU A 247 -3.30 5.85 -1.01
N HIS A 248 -2.31 5.19 -0.40
CA HIS A 248 -0.97 5.15 -1.01
C HIS A 248 -0.78 4.04 -2.05
N CYS A 249 -1.37 2.86 -1.83
CA CYS A 249 -1.24 1.75 -2.78
C CYS A 249 -2.51 0.88 -2.84
N ALA A 250 -2.57 0.01 -3.83
CA ALA A 250 -3.74 -0.86 -4.07
C ALA A 250 -3.92 -1.99 -3.05
N ALA A 251 -3.10 -2.08 -2.01
CA ALA A 251 -3.28 -3.07 -0.94
C ALA A 251 -4.62 -2.95 -0.22
N GLY A 252 -5.16 -1.73 -0.08
CA GLY A 252 -6.47 -1.48 0.53
C GLY A 252 -6.47 -1.57 2.05
N CYS A 253 -5.39 -1.15 2.72
CA CYS A 253 -5.29 -1.17 4.18
C CYS A 253 -6.39 -0.37 4.86
N GLU A 254 -6.91 -0.92 5.95
CA GLU A 254 -7.68 -0.18 6.91
C GLU A 254 -6.74 0.59 7.85
N LEU A 255 -7.04 1.85 8.05
CA LEU A 255 -6.32 2.72 8.97
C LEU A 255 -7.26 3.26 10.04
N ARG A 256 -6.74 3.39 11.26
CA ARG A 256 -7.31 4.25 12.29
C ARG A 256 -6.59 5.60 12.22
N THR A 257 -7.31 6.62 11.83
CA THR A 257 -6.80 8.00 11.76
C THR A 257 -7.25 8.76 12.99
N ASP A 258 -6.29 9.14 13.84
CA ASP A 258 -6.53 9.89 15.07
C ASP A 258 -6.29 11.38 14.80
N HIS A 259 -7.29 12.22 15.07
CA HIS A 259 -7.23 13.66 14.83
C HIS A 259 -7.64 14.47 16.07
N ARG A 260 -7.16 15.71 16.15
CA ARG A 260 -7.58 16.72 17.13
C ARG A 260 -7.95 17.99 16.39
N HIS A 261 -9.14 18.53 16.64
CA HIS A 261 -9.65 19.72 15.95
C HIS A 261 -9.55 19.60 14.41
N TYR A 262 -9.95 18.45 13.86
CA TYR A 262 -9.91 18.11 12.43
C TYR A 262 -8.49 18.02 11.82
N GLN A 263 -7.44 18.15 12.62
CA GLN A 263 -6.07 17.93 12.19
C GLN A 263 -5.62 16.51 12.58
N VAL A 264 -5.30 15.68 11.60
CA VAL A 264 -4.74 14.33 11.85
C VAL A 264 -3.43 14.48 12.62
N LYS A 265 -3.26 13.70 13.67
CA LYS A 265 -2.09 13.69 14.53
C LYS A 265 -1.26 12.42 14.36
N ARG A 266 -1.93 11.31 14.09
CA ARG A 266 -1.27 10.04 13.80
C ARG A 266 -2.19 9.12 13.02
N ARG A 267 -1.60 8.17 12.32
CA ARG A 267 -2.29 7.02 11.71
C ARG A 267 -1.76 5.73 12.30
N LEU A 268 -2.66 4.80 12.57
CA LEU A 268 -2.37 3.45 13.06
C LEU A 268 -2.98 2.45 12.10
N ALA A 269 -2.46 1.21 12.08
CA ALA A 269 -3.14 0.13 11.38
C ALA A 269 -4.52 -0.08 12.01
N GLY A 270 -5.52 -0.28 11.18
CA GLY A 270 -6.84 -0.76 11.59
C GLY A 270 -6.81 -2.24 11.90
N ASN A 271 -7.98 -2.85 11.99
CA ASN A 271 -8.14 -4.28 12.31
C ASN A 271 -8.99 -4.97 11.22
N ALA A 272 -8.41 -5.09 10.01
CA ALA A 272 -9.04 -5.77 8.88
C ALA A 272 -8.34 -7.11 8.63
N ALA A 273 -8.81 -8.16 9.30
CA ALA A 273 -8.22 -9.50 9.24
C ALA A 273 -8.08 -10.05 7.81
N GLU A 274 -9.01 -9.69 6.94
CA GLU A 274 -9.05 -10.12 5.54
C GLU A 274 -8.07 -9.35 4.63
N VAL A 275 -7.55 -8.17 5.04
CA VAL A 275 -6.64 -7.34 4.25
C VAL A 275 -5.29 -7.20 4.95
N ASN A 276 -5.17 -6.26 5.87
CA ASN A 276 -3.90 -5.90 6.50
C ASN A 276 -3.74 -6.39 7.95
N GLU A 277 -4.65 -7.24 8.42
CA GLU A 277 -4.66 -7.73 9.80
C GLU A 277 -4.59 -6.54 10.78
N GLU A 278 -3.47 -6.38 11.49
CA GLU A 278 -3.20 -5.26 12.40
C GLU A 278 -1.92 -4.48 11.97
N TRP A 279 -1.52 -4.60 10.68
CA TRP A 279 -0.27 -4.05 10.18
C TRP A 279 -0.48 -3.02 9.09
N ASN A 280 0.44 -2.06 8.98
CA ASN A 280 0.58 -1.17 7.83
C ASN A 280 2.05 -0.88 7.54
N CYS A 281 2.36 -0.36 6.36
CA CYS A 281 3.70 0.13 6.04
C CYS A 281 3.90 1.55 6.58
N ASP A 282 5.15 1.99 6.61
CA ASP A 282 5.52 3.29 7.17
C ASP A 282 5.00 4.46 6.33
N ILE A 283 4.88 4.30 5.00
CA ILE A 283 4.19 5.29 4.15
C ILE A 283 2.74 5.48 4.61
N GLY A 284 1.96 4.40 4.75
CA GLY A 284 0.57 4.49 5.21
C GLY A 284 0.42 5.11 6.59
N ARG A 285 1.47 5.00 7.43
CA ARG A 285 1.48 5.50 8.79
C ARG A 285 1.88 6.97 8.90
N PHE A 286 2.88 7.43 8.14
CA PHE A 286 3.57 8.69 8.38
C PHE A 286 3.40 9.73 7.26
N ALA A 287 3.15 9.32 6.01
CA ALA A 287 3.11 10.23 4.86
C ALA A 287 1.85 11.12 4.77
N PHE A 288 0.98 11.15 5.77
CA PHE A 288 -0.26 11.95 5.77
C PHE A 288 -0.03 13.45 5.89
N VAL A 289 1.20 13.89 6.14
CA VAL A 289 1.53 15.31 6.35
C VAL A 289 1.62 16.09 5.05
N SER A 290 1.89 15.43 3.92
CA SER A 290 2.16 16.07 2.62
C SER A 290 1.07 17.04 2.15
N GLY A 291 -0.20 16.73 2.38
CA GLY A 291 -1.32 17.59 2.00
C GLY A 291 -1.48 18.89 2.81
N ARG A 292 -0.62 19.15 3.79
CA ARG A 292 -0.74 20.27 4.75
C ARG A 292 0.41 21.26 4.70
N LEU A 293 1.25 21.13 3.70
CA LEU A 293 2.38 22.02 3.50
C LEU A 293 1.91 23.42 3.04
N THR A 294 2.81 24.36 3.08
CA THR A 294 2.50 25.79 2.82
C THR A 294 2.06 26.08 1.38
N ASP A 295 2.36 25.19 0.45
CA ASP A 295 1.95 25.24 -0.95
C ASP A 295 0.56 24.64 -1.20
N ARG A 296 -0.21 24.32 -0.13
CA ARG A 296 -1.60 23.89 -0.20
C ARG A 296 -2.47 24.90 -0.92
N ILE A 297 -3.17 24.46 -1.97
CA ILE A 297 -4.12 25.28 -2.71
C ILE A 297 -5.45 25.29 -1.94
N THR A 298 -5.91 26.47 -1.53
CA THR A 298 -7.16 26.65 -0.75
C THR A 298 -8.23 27.45 -1.48
N MET A 299 -7.86 28.11 -2.59
CA MET A 299 -8.75 28.86 -3.47
C MET A 299 -8.32 28.66 -4.93
N PRO A 300 -9.21 28.88 -5.89
CA PRO A 300 -8.85 28.78 -7.30
C PRO A 300 -7.73 29.75 -7.69
N LEU A 301 -6.90 29.34 -8.64
CA LEU A 301 -5.88 30.20 -9.23
C LEU A 301 -6.17 30.35 -10.74
N LEU A 302 -5.88 31.53 -11.27
CA LEU A 302 -6.04 31.88 -12.68
C LEU A 302 -4.74 32.46 -13.22
N ARG A 303 -4.33 32.05 -14.40
CA ARG A 303 -3.15 32.61 -15.07
C ARG A 303 -3.52 33.95 -15.71
N GLU A 304 -2.77 34.97 -15.36
CA GLU A 304 -2.86 36.32 -15.94
C GLU A 304 -1.45 36.84 -16.14
N ASP A 305 -1.14 37.32 -17.33
CA ASP A 305 0.21 37.77 -17.72
C ASP A 305 1.34 36.77 -17.38
N GLY A 306 1.07 35.48 -17.56
CA GLY A 306 2.02 34.40 -17.29
C GLY A 306 2.16 34.00 -15.81
N VAL A 307 1.45 34.63 -14.88
CA VAL A 307 1.55 34.37 -13.43
C VAL A 307 0.21 33.86 -12.89
N LEU A 308 0.26 32.82 -12.06
CA LEU A 308 -0.91 32.32 -11.33
C LEU A 308 -1.24 33.27 -10.17
N ARG A 309 -2.46 33.83 -10.18
CA ARG A 309 -2.99 34.62 -9.08
C ARG A 309 -4.24 34.00 -8.46
N PRO A 310 -4.53 34.27 -7.19
CA PRO A 310 -5.80 33.89 -6.57
C PRO A 310 -6.99 34.47 -7.33
N ALA A 311 -8.04 33.64 -7.52
CA ALA A 311 -9.28 34.01 -8.19
C ALA A 311 -10.49 33.56 -7.36
N SER A 312 -11.64 34.21 -7.58
CA SER A 312 -12.90 33.72 -7.04
C SER A 312 -13.37 32.48 -7.79
N TRP A 313 -14.22 31.67 -7.15
CA TRP A 313 -14.80 30.49 -7.79
C TRP A 313 -15.56 30.84 -9.10
N PRO A 314 -16.46 31.87 -9.16
CA PRO A 314 -17.11 32.22 -10.41
C PRO A 314 -16.13 32.61 -11.51
N GLU A 315 -15.13 33.45 -11.19
CA GLU A 315 -14.11 33.89 -12.15
C GLU A 315 -13.32 32.70 -12.74
N ALA A 316 -12.88 31.78 -11.90
CA ALA A 316 -12.14 30.60 -12.35
C ALA A 316 -13.02 29.64 -13.15
N ILE A 317 -14.29 29.46 -12.78
CA ILE A 317 -15.26 28.65 -13.52
C ILE A 317 -15.52 29.26 -14.89
N ASP A 318 -15.77 30.57 -14.97
CA ASP A 318 -16.04 31.27 -16.24
C ASP A 318 -14.85 31.14 -17.21
N ALA A 319 -13.61 31.28 -16.69
CA ALA A 319 -12.38 31.10 -17.46
C ALA A 319 -12.23 29.65 -17.97
N ALA A 320 -12.43 28.67 -17.09
CA ALA A 320 -12.35 27.25 -17.47
C ALA A 320 -13.42 26.87 -18.51
N VAL A 321 -14.65 27.35 -18.34
CA VAL A 321 -15.76 27.14 -19.32
C VAL A 321 -15.43 27.75 -20.66
N ALA A 322 -14.87 28.96 -20.68
CA ALA A 322 -14.50 29.63 -21.92
C ALA A 322 -13.46 28.81 -22.72
N GLY A 323 -12.38 28.39 -22.04
CA GLY A 323 -11.30 27.59 -22.66
C GLY A 323 -11.78 26.22 -23.12
N LEU A 324 -12.47 25.46 -22.26
CA LEU A 324 -13.00 24.13 -22.61
C LEU A 324 -14.06 24.19 -23.73
N THR A 325 -14.88 25.23 -23.75
CA THR A 325 -15.88 25.40 -24.83
C THR A 325 -15.21 25.75 -26.16
N ALA A 326 -14.15 26.54 -26.16
CA ALA A 326 -13.39 26.87 -27.36
C ALA A 326 -12.73 25.63 -27.97
N ALA A 327 -12.22 24.72 -27.16
CA ALA A 327 -11.59 23.47 -27.59
C ALA A 327 -12.58 22.42 -28.14
N LYS A 328 -13.88 22.61 -27.95
CA LYS A 328 -14.94 21.67 -28.42
C LYS A 328 -14.66 20.22 -27.91
N SER A 329 -14.57 19.26 -28.87
CA SER A 329 -14.26 17.84 -28.54
C SER A 329 -12.76 17.54 -28.57
N HIS A 330 -11.90 18.50 -28.89
CA HIS A 330 -10.45 18.36 -28.88
C HIS A 330 -9.87 18.52 -27.45
N VAL A 331 -10.51 17.84 -26.53
CA VAL A 331 -10.15 17.89 -25.10
C VAL A 331 -9.76 16.51 -24.61
N GLY A 332 -8.75 16.42 -23.74
CA GLY A 332 -8.38 15.22 -23.04
C GLY A 332 -8.60 15.36 -21.51
N VAL A 333 -8.85 14.25 -20.84
CA VAL A 333 -9.00 14.17 -19.39
C VAL A 333 -8.01 13.13 -18.85
N LEU A 334 -7.01 13.60 -18.13
CA LEU A 334 -6.02 12.75 -17.46
C LEU A 334 -6.29 12.74 -15.97
N THR A 335 -6.59 11.56 -15.43
CA THR A 335 -6.69 11.38 -13.99
C THR A 335 -5.53 10.51 -13.51
N GLY A 336 -4.91 10.87 -12.39
CA GLY A 336 -3.95 9.96 -11.78
C GLY A 336 -4.65 8.76 -11.11
N GLY A 337 -3.92 7.70 -10.87
CA GLY A 337 -4.45 6.49 -10.23
C GLY A 337 -4.71 6.61 -8.72
N ARG A 338 -4.94 7.81 -8.19
CA ARG A 338 -5.09 8.08 -6.74
C ARG A 338 -6.50 8.54 -6.34
N LEU A 339 -7.41 8.65 -7.29
CA LEU A 339 -8.78 9.09 -7.04
C LEU A 339 -9.63 7.95 -6.47
N THR A 340 -10.66 8.31 -5.68
CA THR A 340 -11.70 7.34 -5.31
C THR A 340 -12.47 6.92 -6.56
N VAL A 341 -13.14 5.76 -6.53
CA VAL A 341 -13.91 5.27 -7.68
C VAL A 341 -14.99 6.25 -8.10
N GLU A 342 -15.62 6.93 -7.15
CA GLU A 342 -16.67 7.92 -7.40
C GLU A 342 -16.12 9.18 -8.08
N ALA A 343 -14.92 9.62 -7.69
CA ALA A 343 -14.27 10.75 -8.36
C ALA A 343 -13.83 10.35 -9.78
N ALA A 344 -13.20 9.20 -9.95
CA ALA A 344 -12.82 8.68 -11.26
C ALA A 344 -14.05 8.53 -12.19
N TYR A 345 -15.16 8.05 -11.64
CA TYR A 345 -16.44 7.95 -12.35
C TYR A 345 -16.96 9.32 -12.80
N ALA A 346 -16.86 10.33 -11.95
CA ALA A 346 -17.28 11.69 -12.31
C ALA A 346 -16.43 12.28 -13.45
N TYR A 347 -15.10 12.07 -13.43
CA TYR A 347 -14.22 12.55 -14.49
C TYR A 347 -14.53 11.92 -15.85
N GLN A 348 -14.67 10.59 -15.92
CA GLN A 348 -14.98 9.92 -17.19
C GLN A 348 -16.38 10.28 -17.70
N ARG A 349 -17.37 10.48 -16.80
CA ARG A 349 -18.70 10.95 -17.19
C ARG A 349 -18.65 12.39 -17.69
N PHE A 350 -17.92 13.26 -17.02
CA PHE A 350 -17.70 14.64 -17.47
C PHE A 350 -17.06 14.69 -18.87
N ALA A 351 -16.04 13.88 -19.13
CA ALA A 351 -15.43 13.77 -20.44
C ALA A 351 -16.44 13.41 -21.53
N ARG A 352 -17.29 12.40 -21.30
CA ARG A 352 -18.18 11.84 -22.30
C ARG A 352 -19.47 12.64 -22.49
N THR A 353 -20.07 13.15 -21.43
CA THR A 353 -21.37 13.80 -21.48
C THR A 353 -21.27 15.32 -21.58
N VAL A 354 -20.23 15.92 -21.00
CA VAL A 354 -20.04 17.39 -20.98
C VAL A 354 -19.10 17.82 -22.09
N LEU A 355 -17.91 17.21 -22.19
CA LEU A 355 -16.92 17.55 -23.21
C LEU A 355 -17.14 16.82 -24.55
N GLY A 356 -17.85 15.69 -24.57
CA GLY A 356 -18.15 14.92 -25.77
C GLY A 356 -16.96 14.14 -26.33
N THR A 357 -16.06 13.69 -25.49
CA THR A 357 -14.82 12.98 -25.87
C THR A 357 -14.66 11.66 -25.13
N ASN A 358 -14.00 10.68 -25.75
CA ASN A 358 -13.48 9.47 -25.12
C ASN A 358 -11.98 9.56 -24.77
N ASN A 359 -11.33 10.71 -24.96
CA ASN A 359 -9.95 10.95 -24.55
C ASN A 359 -9.91 11.04 -23.01
N VAL A 360 -9.96 9.91 -22.34
CA VAL A 360 -9.90 9.80 -20.89
C VAL A 360 -9.02 8.64 -20.49
N ASP A 361 -8.00 8.89 -19.66
CA ASP A 361 -7.08 7.87 -19.16
C ASP A 361 -6.65 8.17 -17.73
N PHE A 362 -6.58 7.13 -16.89
CA PHE A 362 -6.08 7.26 -15.53
C PHE A 362 -4.58 6.96 -15.42
N ARG A 363 -3.98 6.39 -16.46
CA ARG A 363 -2.61 5.86 -16.45
C ARG A 363 -1.58 6.98 -16.66
N ALA A 364 -1.58 8.01 -15.77
CA ALA A 364 -0.55 9.05 -15.75
C ALA A 364 0.83 8.45 -15.33
N ARG A 365 1.31 7.48 -16.12
CA ARG A 365 2.51 6.67 -15.96
C ARG A 365 2.83 5.97 -17.28
N ALA A 366 3.88 5.14 -17.30
CA ALA A 366 4.11 4.25 -18.44
C ALA A 366 2.89 3.35 -18.69
N ALA A 367 2.40 3.34 -19.91
CA ALA A 367 1.20 2.65 -20.35
C ALA A 367 1.36 2.15 -21.79
N SER A 368 0.55 1.16 -22.18
CA SER A 368 0.52 0.63 -23.55
C SER A 368 -0.89 0.21 -23.94
N ALA A 369 -1.10 0.00 -25.24
CA ALA A 369 -2.35 -0.54 -25.78
C ALA A 369 -2.58 -1.99 -25.32
N GLU A 370 -1.53 -2.79 -25.15
CA GLU A 370 -1.60 -4.13 -24.59
C GLU A 370 -2.16 -4.10 -23.17
N GLU A 371 -1.65 -3.19 -22.33
CA GLU A 371 -2.15 -3.02 -20.96
C GLU A 371 -3.62 -2.61 -20.96
N GLU A 372 -4.02 -1.68 -21.84
CA GLU A 372 -5.42 -1.26 -21.94
C GLU A 372 -6.33 -2.45 -22.23
N GLN A 373 -5.97 -3.26 -23.22
CA GLN A 373 -6.74 -4.45 -23.58
C GLN A 373 -6.74 -5.49 -22.46
N PHE A 374 -5.59 -5.68 -21.79
CA PHE A 374 -5.49 -6.56 -20.62
C PHE A 374 -6.42 -6.11 -19.49
N LEU A 375 -6.40 -4.82 -19.13
CA LEU A 375 -7.26 -4.26 -18.09
C LEU A 375 -8.74 -4.38 -18.44
N ALA A 376 -9.10 -4.12 -19.71
CA ALA A 376 -10.45 -4.24 -20.20
C ALA A 376 -10.97 -5.69 -20.18
N ALA A 377 -10.10 -6.67 -20.51
CA ALA A 377 -10.48 -8.08 -20.59
C ALA A 377 -10.45 -8.82 -19.24
N THR A 378 -9.53 -8.44 -18.35
CA THR A 378 -9.23 -9.26 -17.15
C THR A 378 -9.52 -8.56 -15.83
N VAL A 379 -9.52 -7.22 -15.79
CA VAL A 379 -9.72 -6.44 -14.56
C VAL A 379 -11.12 -5.81 -14.55
N ALA A 380 -11.55 -5.23 -15.67
CA ALA A 380 -12.84 -4.56 -15.76
C ALA A 380 -14.00 -5.53 -15.50
N GLY A 381 -14.94 -5.11 -14.66
CA GLY A 381 -16.09 -5.93 -14.26
C GLY A 381 -15.75 -7.06 -13.29
N GLY A 382 -14.51 -7.10 -12.76
CA GLY A 382 -14.13 -7.99 -11.69
C GLY A 382 -14.87 -7.66 -10.39
N THR A 383 -15.09 -8.67 -9.56
CA THR A 383 -15.64 -8.55 -8.22
C THR A 383 -14.76 -9.32 -7.24
N LYS A 384 -14.91 -9.08 -5.96
CA LYS A 384 -14.16 -9.83 -4.93
C LYS A 384 -14.40 -11.35 -5.03
N GLU A 385 -15.59 -11.75 -5.46
CA GLU A 385 -15.96 -13.17 -5.59
C GLU A 385 -15.31 -13.85 -6.80
N THR A 386 -15.01 -13.09 -7.85
CA THR A 386 -14.39 -13.60 -9.09
C THR A 386 -12.89 -13.42 -9.13
N SER A 387 -12.35 -12.53 -8.32
CA SER A 387 -10.92 -12.18 -8.28
C SER A 387 -10.12 -13.08 -7.35
N VAL A 388 -8.81 -13.08 -7.51
CA VAL A 388 -7.88 -13.63 -6.52
C VAL A 388 -7.94 -12.74 -5.27
N THR A 389 -7.88 -13.37 -4.09
CA THR A 389 -7.93 -12.65 -2.80
C THR A 389 -6.67 -12.90 -1.97
N TYR A 390 -6.46 -12.09 -0.90
CA TYR A 390 -5.42 -12.35 0.09
C TYR A 390 -5.51 -13.77 0.68
N ALA A 391 -6.73 -14.25 0.91
CA ALA A 391 -6.95 -15.59 1.40
C ALA A 391 -6.53 -16.67 0.37
N ASP A 392 -6.70 -16.40 -0.91
CA ASP A 392 -6.23 -17.28 -1.98
C ASP A 392 -4.70 -17.31 -2.04
N LEU A 393 -4.03 -16.15 -1.90
CA LEU A 393 -2.56 -16.09 -1.80
C LEU A 393 -2.04 -16.95 -0.64
N GLU A 394 -2.68 -16.88 0.52
CA GLU A 394 -2.27 -17.66 1.69
C GLU A 394 -2.52 -19.17 1.50
N ARG A 395 -3.46 -19.58 0.63
CA ARG A 395 -3.82 -20.97 0.35
C ARG A 395 -3.16 -21.55 -0.89
N ALA A 396 -2.61 -20.69 -1.76
CA ALA A 396 -1.97 -21.12 -2.99
C ALA A 396 -0.85 -22.14 -2.74
N GLY A 397 -0.67 -23.06 -3.65
CA GLY A 397 0.47 -23.97 -3.66
C GLY A 397 1.75 -23.26 -4.09
N LYS A 398 1.61 -22.34 -5.05
CA LYS A 398 2.68 -21.55 -5.62
C LYS A 398 2.20 -20.15 -5.96
N VAL A 399 3.07 -19.15 -5.80
CA VAL A 399 2.88 -17.79 -6.28
C VAL A 399 4.04 -17.41 -7.18
N VAL A 400 3.73 -16.86 -8.35
CA VAL A 400 4.72 -16.35 -9.32
C VAL A 400 4.60 -14.82 -9.33
N LEU A 401 5.71 -14.12 -9.16
CA LEU A 401 5.82 -12.67 -9.21
C LEU A 401 6.44 -12.26 -10.53
N VAL A 402 5.78 -11.41 -11.31
CA VAL A 402 6.25 -10.96 -12.62
C VAL A 402 6.13 -9.45 -12.73
N GLY A 403 7.24 -8.75 -12.97
CA GLY A 403 7.25 -7.29 -13.01
C GLY A 403 6.75 -6.64 -11.71
N PHE A 404 6.88 -7.34 -10.57
CA PHE A 404 6.31 -6.95 -9.29
C PHE A 404 7.26 -7.23 -8.13
N GLU A 405 7.56 -6.19 -7.35
CA GLU A 405 8.34 -6.25 -6.11
C GLU A 405 7.42 -6.00 -4.91
N PRO A 406 6.91 -7.06 -4.27
CA PRO A 406 5.81 -6.93 -3.31
C PRO A 406 6.16 -6.07 -2.09
N GLU A 407 7.40 -6.09 -1.59
CA GLU A 407 7.81 -5.29 -0.44
C GLU A 407 7.83 -3.78 -0.76
N GLU A 408 8.20 -3.42 -1.99
CA GLU A 408 8.32 -2.02 -2.44
C GLU A 408 6.99 -1.46 -2.98
N GLU A 409 6.23 -2.28 -3.72
CA GLU A 409 5.07 -1.81 -4.48
C GLU A 409 3.73 -2.07 -3.77
N SER A 410 3.63 -3.16 -2.98
CA SER A 410 2.42 -3.50 -2.21
C SER A 410 2.77 -4.22 -0.90
N PRO A 411 3.26 -3.48 0.12
CA PRO A 411 3.84 -4.06 1.34
C PRO A 411 2.94 -5.04 2.09
N ILE A 412 1.62 -4.89 2.02
CA ILE A 412 0.71 -5.84 2.68
C ILE A 412 0.60 -7.15 1.89
N VAL A 413 0.66 -7.12 0.57
CA VAL A 413 0.79 -8.36 -0.23
C VAL A 413 2.06 -9.10 0.19
N PHE A 414 3.18 -8.38 0.34
CA PHE A 414 4.43 -8.96 0.87
C PHE A 414 4.23 -9.63 2.24
N LEU A 415 3.63 -8.94 3.22
CA LEU A 415 3.41 -9.52 4.56
C LEU A 415 2.52 -10.77 4.52
N ARG A 416 1.50 -10.81 3.66
CA ARG A 416 0.62 -11.97 3.49
C ARG A 416 1.34 -13.15 2.82
N LEU A 417 2.15 -12.89 1.80
CA LEU A 417 3.02 -13.90 1.17
C LEU A 417 4.05 -14.44 2.17
N ARG A 418 4.70 -13.56 2.94
CA ARG A 418 5.67 -13.94 3.97
C ARG A 418 5.03 -14.80 5.06
N LYS A 419 3.84 -14.45 5.52
CA LYS A 419 3.07 -15.27 6.46
C LYS A 419 2.82 -16.67 5.91
N ALA A 420 2.42 -16.78 4.65
CA ALA A 420 2.17 -18.06 3.98
C ALA A 420 3.47 -18.86 3.77
N ALA A 421 4.54 -18.22 3.31
CA ALA A 421 5.85 -18.86 3.14
C ALA A 421 6.38 -19.41 4.47
N ARG A 422 6.30 -18.61 5.56
CA ARG A 422 6.77 -19.03 6.89
C ARG A 422 5.89 -20.13 7.50
N LYS A 423 4.56 -20.00 7.45
CA LYS A 423 3.64 -20.91 8.16
C LYS A 423 3.17 -22.10 7.35
N ARG A 424 3.11 -21.98 6.03
CA ARG A 424 2.54 -23.01 5.13
C ARG A 424 3.52 -23.49 4.07
N LYS A 425 4.76 -22.97 4.06
CA LYS A 425 5.80 -23.28 3.07
C LYS A 425 5.33 -22.99 1.64
N LEU A 426 4.61 -21.87 1.46
CA LEU A 426 4.23 -21.40 0.13
C LEU A 426 5.48 -21.27 -0.74
N ALA A 427 5.45 -21.89 -1.93
CA ALA A 427 6.49 -21.71 -2.92
C ALA A 427 6.30 -20.36 -3.62
N VAL A 428 7.33 -19.51 -3.59
CA VAL A 428 7.34 -18.22 -4.29
C VAL A 428 8.39 -18.27 -5.38
N VAL A 429 8.03 -17.86 -6.59
CA VAL A 429 8.91 -17.76 -7.75
C VAL A 429 8.93 -16.31 -8.21
N ALA A 430 10.10 -15.72 -8.40
CA ALA A 430 10.27 -14.36 -8.91
C ALA A 430 10.88 -14.41 -10.32
N VAL A 431 10.14 -13.98 -11.33
CA VAL A 431 10.63 -13.71 -12.68
C VAL A 431 11.14 -12.27 -12.67
N ALA A 432 12.44 -12.11 -12.49
CA ALA A 432 13.04 -10.83 -12.18
C ALA A 432 14.53 -10.76 -12.58
N PRO A 433 15.08 -9.54 -12.74
CA PRO A 433 16.50 -9.36 -13.10
C PRO A 433 17.48 -9.65 -11.94
N LEU A 434 16.96 -9.74 -10.71
CA LEU A 434 17.77 -10.00 -9.51
C LEU A 434 16.87 -10.51 -8.37
N LEU A 435 17.49 -11.09 -7.36
CA LEU A 435 16.82 -11.46 -6.12
C LEU A 435 16.80 -10.25 -5.17
N SER A 436 15.67 -9.54 -5.12
CA SER A 436 15.51 -8.40 -4.22
C SER A 436 15.50 -8.82 -2.74
N ASN A 437 15.72 -7.86 -1.82
CA ASN A 437 15.62 -8.13 -0.39
C ASN A 437 14.24 -8.68 0.01
N GLY A 438 13.17 -8.12 -0.56
CA GLY A 438 11.80 -8.60 -0.34
C GLY A 438 11.63 -10.05 -0.80
N ASN A 439 12.09 -10.39 -1.99
CA ASN A 439 12.03 -11.74 -2.54
C ASN A 439 12.89 -12.74 -1.74
N ALA A 440 14.07 -12.32 -1.26
CA ALA A 440 14.91 -13.13 -0.36
C ALA A 440 14.19 -13.44 0.97
N LYS A 441 13.51 -12.44 1.57
CA LYS A 441 12.70 -12.63 2.79
C LYS A 441 11.52 -13.59 2.58
N LEU A 442 11.02 -13.72 1.34
CA LEU A 442 10.00 -14.71 0.96
C LEU A 442 10.59 -16.09 0.69
N SER A 443 11.92 -16.25 0.70
CA SER A 443 12.63 -17.44 0.23
C SER A 443 12.25 -17.80 -1.22
N ALA A 444 12.09 -16.78 -2.06
CA ALA A 444 11.69 -16.93 -3.44
C ALA A 444 12.80 -17.61 -4.27
N THR A 445 12.37 -18.45 -5.19
CA THR A 445 13.25 -18.96 -6.25
C THR A 445 13.30 -17.94 -7.38
N LEU A 446 14.48 -17.44 -7.70
CA LEU A 446 14.68 -16.53 -8.81
C LEU A 446 14.67 -17.32 -10.15
N VAL A 447 13.88 -16.84 -11.10
CA VAL A 447 13.99 -17.14 -12.53
C VAL A 447 14.69 -15.92 -13.15
N PRO A 448 16.02 -15.99 -13.36
CA PRO A 448 16.79 -14.85 -13.81
C PRO A 448 16.30 -14.39 -15.17
N THR A 449 15.79 -13.15 -15.24
CA THR A 449 15.14 -12.63 -16.44
C THR A 449 15.56 -11.17 -16.63
N ALA A 450 16.25 -10.86 -17.70
CA ALA A 450 16.56 -9.48 -18.06
C ALA A 450 15.26 -8.73 -18.38
N PRO A 451 15.16 -7.41 -18.05
CA PRO A 451 14.00 -6.62 -18.43
C PRO A 451 13.74 -6.66 -19.93
N GLY A 452 12.48 -6.97 -20.33
CA GLY A 452 12.09 -7.20 -21.71
C GLY A 452 12.02 -8.68 -22.11
N ALA A 453 12.65 -9.58 -21.36
CA ALA A 453 12.64 -11.03 -21.63
C ALA A 453 11.54 -11.78 -20.86
N GLU A 454 10.68 -11.10 -20.13
CA GLU A 454 9.58 -11.67 -19.35
C GLU A 454 8.62 -12.54 -20.19
N PRO A 455 8.28 -12.19 -21.46
CA PRO A 455 7.42 -13.04 -22.29
C PRO A 455 8.01 -14.44 -22.51
N GLY A 456 9.29 -14.53 -22.83
CA GLY A 456 10.01 -15.80 -23.01
C GLY A 456 10.06 -16.59 -21.70
N ALA A 457 10.43 -15.94 -20.60
CA ALA A 457 10.47 -16.58 -19.29
C ALA A 457 9.10 -17.17 -18.87
N LEU A 458 8.00 -16.47 -19.16
CA LEU A 458 6.64 -16.95 -18.91
C LEU A 458 6.24 -18.11 -19.83
N ALA A 459 6.69 -18.10 -21.08
CA ALA A 459 6.45 -19.19 -22.01
C ALA A 459 7.12 -20.49 -21.56
N ASP A 460 8.35 -20.39 -21.03
CA ASP A 460 9.18 -21.51 -20.60
C ASP A 460 8.94 -21.94 -19.14
N LEU A 461 8.11 -21.19 -18.39
CA LEU A 461 7.88 -21.43 -16.97
C LEU A 461 7.21 -22.80 -16.76
N ALA A 462 7.93 -23.69 -16.11
CA ALA A 462 7.48 -25.04 -15.77
C ALA A 462 6.73 -25.08 -14.43
N ASP A 463 6.06 -26.20 -14.16
CA ASP A 463 5.41 -26.50 -12.88
C ASP A 463 4.40 -25.45 -12.44
N VAL A 464 3.65 -24.89 -13.38
CA VAL A 464 2.50 -24.00 -13.15
C VAL A 464 1.22 -24.77 -13.39
N ASP A 465 0.29 -24.70 -12.47
CA ASP A 465 -0.99 -25.41 -12.50
C ASP A 465 -2.15 -24.55 -11.96
N ALA A 466 -3.33 -25.12 -11.85
CA ALA A 466 -4.51 -24.43 -11.32
C ALA A 466 -4.41 -24.02 -9.84
N GLY A 467 -3.47 -24.57 -9.08
CA GLY A 467 -3.15 -24.16 -7.71
C GLY A 467 -2.17 -22.99 -7.62
N THR A 468 -1.70 -22.50 -8.78
CA THR A 468 -0.76 -21.39 -8.88
C THR A 468 -1.48 -20.05 -9.07
N VAL A 469 -0.98 -19.02 -8.39
CA VAL A 469 -1.39 -17.63 -8.61
C VAL A 469 -0.22 -16.85 -9.21
N VAL A 470 -0.47 -16.12 -10.30
CA VAL A 470 0.51 -15.26 -10.95
C VAL A 470 0.15 -13.80 -10.64
N LEU A 471 1.04 -13.10 -9.94
CA LEU A 471 0.90 -11.66 -9.60
C LEU A 471 1.65 -10.82 -10.64
N LEU A 472 0.92 -9.95 -11.31
CA LEU A 472 1.40 -9.08 -12.37
C LEU A 472 1.49 -7.65 -11.87
N GLY A 473 2.70 -7.05 -11.93
CA GLY A 473 2.91 -5.65 -11.59
C GLY A 473 2.66 -4.70 -12.76
N GLU A 474 2.48 -3.40 -12.46
CA GLU A 474 2.24 -2.36 -13.47
C GLU A 474 3.41 -2.19 -14.45
N ARG A 475 4.63 -2.59 -14.07
CA ARG A 475 5.83 -2.47 -14.93
C ARG A 475 5.74 -3.29 -16.22
N LEU A 476 4.92 -4.34 -16.24
CA LEU A 476 4.69 -5.15 -17.44
C LEU A 476 4.02 -4.37 -18.58
N ALA A 477 3.35 -3.25 -18.27
CA ALA A 477 2.82 -2.35 -19.29
C ALA A 477 3.90 -1.81 -20.27
N ALA A 478 5.14 -1.73 -19.81
CA ALA A 478 6.27 -1.28 -20.64
C ALA A 478 6.99 -2.42 -21.39
N VAL A 479 6.56 -3.68 -21.22
CA VAL A 479 7.19 -4.85 -21.84
C VAL A 479 6.24 -5.46 -22.89
N PRO A 480 6.48 -5.25 -24.20
CA PRO A 480 5.59 -5.74 -25.25
C PRO A 480 5.43 -7.27 -25.21
N GLY A 481 4.19 -7.73 -25.24
CA GLY A 481 3.84 -9.14 -25.21
C GLY A 481 3.87 -9.80 -23.83
N ALA A 482 4.25 -9.09 -22.76
CA ALA A 482 4.37 -9.69 -21.43
C ALA A 482 3.00 -10.02 -20.79
N LEU A 483 2.06 -9.12 -20.91
CA LEU A 483 0.70 -9.36 -20.40
C LEU A 483 -0.02 -10.44 -21.23
N SER A 484 0.19 -10.46 -22.55
CA SER A 484 -0.29 -11.51 -23.44
C SER A 484 0.29 -12.88 -23.11
N ALA A 485 1.60 -12.95 -22.81
CA ALA A 485 2.25 -14.18 -22.37
C ALA A 485 1.73 -14.67 -21.01
N ALA A 486 1.45 -13.76 -20.08
CA ALA A 486 0.85 -14.11 -18.79
C ALA A 486 -0.56 -14.68 -18.96
N VAL A 487 -1.37 -14.09 -19.84
CA VAL A 487 -2.71 -14.63 -20.18
C VAL A 487 -2.60 -15.99 -20.83
N ALA A 488 -1.69 -16.18 -21.79
CA ALA A 488 -1.45 -17.48 -22.43
C ALA A 488 -0.97 -18.54 -21.43
N LEU A 489 -0.12 -18.15 -20.45
CA LEU A 489 0.29 -19.04 -19.36
C LEU A 489 -0.93 -19.50 -18.54
N ALA A 490 -1.79 -18.56 -18.13
CA ALA A 490 -2.98 -18.89 -17.37
C ALA A 490 -3.94 -19.80 -18.15
N ASP A 491 -4.17 -19.53 -19.44
CA ASP A 491 -5.07 -20.31 -20.29
C ASP A 491 -4.57 -21.76 -20.48
N ARG A 492 -3.25 -21.97 -20.65
CA ARG A 492 -2.69 -23.32 -20.83
C ARG A 492 -2.58 -24.12 -19.54
N THR A 493 -2.48 -23.47 -18.36
CA THR A 493 -2.20 -24.14 -17.08
C THR A 493 -3.36 -24.15 -16.11
N GLY A 494 -4.33 -23.28 -16.31
CA GLY A 494 -5.41 -23.02 -15.36
C GLY A 494 -4.99 -22.13 -14.18
N ALA A 495 -3.78 -21.56 -14.17
CA ALA A 495 -3.33 -20.63 -13.14
C ALA A 495 -4.21 -19.38 -13.10
N ARG A 496 -4.35 -18.78 -11.91
CA ARG A 496 -5.13 -17.58 -11.73
C ARG A 496 -4.23 -16.34 -11.79
N LEU A 497 -4.65 -15.33 -12.54
CA LEU A 497 -3.97 -14.04 -12.63
C LEU A 497 -4.51 -13.05 -11.62
N ALA A 498 -3.64 -12.19 -11.09
CA ALA A 498 -4.02 -11.00 -10.36
C ALA A 498 -3.10 -9.84 -10.75
N TRP A 499 -3.69 -8.72 -11.13
CA TRP A 499 -2.99 -7.48 -11.40
C TRP A 499 -2.86 -6.67 -10.12
N ILE A 500 -1.65 -6.29 -9.77
CA ILE A 500 -1.34 -5.52 -8.57
C ILE A 500 -0.85 -4.12 -8.99
N PRO A 501 -1.74 -3.15 -9.14
CA PRO A 501 -1.32 -1.79 -9.46
C PRO A 501 -0.67 -1.13 -8.23
N ARG A 502 0.13 -0.12 -8.50
CA ARG A 502 0.88 0.56 -7.44
C ARG A 502 0.03 1.59 -6.68
N ARG A 503 -0.98 2.20 -7.33
CA ARG A 503 -1.80 3.27 -6.72
C ARG A 503 -3.16 2.75 -6.27
N ALA A 504 -3.68 3.35 -5.20
CA ALA A 504 -4.92 2.89 -4.54
C ALA A 504 -6.18 2.97 -5.40
N GLY A 505 -6.25 3.92 -6.33
CA GLY A 505 -7.45 4.20 -7.13
C GLY A 505 -7.50 3.49 -8.48
N GLU A 506 -6.43 2.80 -8.92
CA GLU A 506 -6.35 2.30 -10.30
C GLU A 506 -7.39 1.23 -10.62
N VAL A 507 -7.65 0.26 -9.71
CA VAL A 507 -8.72 -0.74 -9.91
C VAL A 507 -10.09 -0.07 -9.98
N GLY A 508 -10.31 0.95 -9.13
CA GLY A 508 -11.53 1.76 -9.16
C GLY A 508 -11.68 2.54 -10.47
N ALA A 509 -10.59 3.09 -11.00
CA ALA A 509 -10.60 3.80 -12.27
C ALA A 509 -10.96 2.90 -13.47
N VAL A 510 -10.43 1.66 -13.49
CA VAL A 510 -10.83 0.65 -14.50
C VAL A 510 -12.32 0.32 -14.36
N THR A 511 -12.81 0.08 -13.15
CA THR A 511 -14.24 -0.20 -12.88
C THR A 511 -15.13 0.96 -13.28
N ALA A 512 -14.67 2.19 -13.06
CA ALA A 512 -15.37 3.42 -13.43
C ALA A 512 -15.37 3.71 -14.94
N GLY A 513 -14.55 3.01 -15.74
CA GLY A 513 -14.43 3.25 -17.17
C GLY A 513 -13.51 4.41 -17.55
N CYS A 514 -12.48 4.72 -16.74
CA CYS A 514 -11.47 5.74 -17.04
C CYS A 514 -10.38 5.25 -18.01
N LEU A 515 -10.78 4.59 -19.09
CA LEU A 515 -9.93 4.19 -20.21
C LEU A 515 -10.58 4.61 -21.54
N PRO A 516 -9.79 4.91 -22.58
CA PRO A 516 -10.33 5.39 -23.84
C PRO A 516 -11.35 4.46 -24.52
N SER A 517 -11.16 3.16 -24.37
CA SER A 517 -12.00 2.11 -24.98
C SER A 517 -13.12 1.58 -24.07
N LEU A 518 -13.15 2.01 -22.78
CA LEU A 518 -14.05 1.46 -21.76
C LEU A 518 -15.08 2.47 -21.24
N LEU A 519 -16.32 2.02 -21.12
CA LEU A 519 -17.38 2.59 -20.30
C LEU A 519 -17.47 1.85 -18.95
N PRO A 520 -18.24 2.37 -17.97
CA PRO A 520 -18.33 1.74 -16.63
C PRO A 520 -18.76 0.28 -16.67
N GLY A 521 -18.24 -0.50 -15.72
CA GLY A 521 -18.59 -1.92 -15.55
C GLY A 521 -18.03 -2.84 -16.63
N GLY A 522 -17.02 -2.39 -17.41
CA GLY A 522 -16.36 -3.17 -18.46
C GLY A 522 -17.11 -3.22 -19.79
N ARG A 523 -17.99 -2.25 -20.06
CA ARG A 523 -18.64 -2.01 -21.34
C ARG A 523 -17.66 -1.42 -22.34
N LEU A 524 -17.75 -1.84 -23.60
CA LEU A 524 -16.86 -1.33 -24.65
C LEU A 524 -17.45 -0.08 -25.32
N VAL A 525 -16.63 0.96 -25.50
CA VAL A 525 -17.00 2.16 -26.25
C VAL A 525 -17.42 1.81 -27.68
N ALA A 526 -16.76 0.88 -28.35
CA ALA A 526 -17.08 0.45 -29.71
C ALA A 526 -18.40 -0.31 -29.82
N ASP A 527 -18.94 -0.88 -28.72
CA ASP A 527 -20.21 -1.61 -28.73
C ASP A 527 -21.40 -0.66 -28.66
N GLY A 528 -22.24 -0.66 -29.69
CA GLY A 528 -23.46 0.16 -29.78
C GLY A 528 -24.46 -0.11 -28.65
N PHE A 529 -24.62 -1.37 -28.23
CA PHE A 529 -25.53 -1.72 -27.15
C PHE A 529 -25.01 -1.22 -25.79
N ALA A 530 -23.70 -1.32 -25.53
CA ALA A 530 -23.09 -0.78 -24.37
C ALA A 530 -23.24 0.75 -24.25
N ARG A 531 -23.11 1.46 -25.38
CA ARG A 531 -23.33 2.92 -25.40
C ARG A 531 -24.80 3.28 -25.13
N ILE A 532 -25.76 2.55 -25.73
CA ILE A 532 -27.18 2.78 -25.50
C ILE A 532 -27.55 2.52 -24.04
N ASP A 533 -27.08 1.42 -23.46
CA ASP A 533 -27.30 1.08 -22.07
C ASP A 533 -26.76 2.17 -21.13
N THR A 534 -25.51 2.58 -21.35
CA THR A 534 -24.89 3.66 -20.59
C THR A 534 -25.58 5.01 -20.78
N ALA A 535 -25.91 5.39 -22.03
CA ALA A 535 -26.59 6.64 -22.33
C ALA A 535 -27.99 6.70 -21.68
N THR A 536 -28.70 5.57 -21.66
CA THR A 536 -30.00 5.44 -20.99
C THR A 536 -29.87 5.64 -19.49
N ALA A 537 -28.90 4.98 -18.84
CA ALA A 537 -28.65 5.16 -17.42
C ALA A 537 -28.25 6.60 -17.07
N TRP A 538 -27.56 7.28 -17.97
CA TRP A 538 -27.12 8.65 -17.76
C TRP A 538 -28.13 9.71 -18.18
N GLY A 539 -29.24 9.32 -18.84
CA GLY A 539 -30.25 10.23 -19.34
C GLY A 539 -29.78 11.16 -20.46
N VAL A 540 -28.83 10.68 -21.30
CA VAL A 540 -28.30 11.44 -22.44
C VAL A 540 -28.68 10.78 -23.78
N ASP A 541 -28.76 11.57 -24.84
CA ASP A 541 -29.21 11.08 -26.16
C ASP A 541 -28.20 10.13 -26.80
N SER A 542 -26.91 10.38 -26.66
CA SER A 542 -25.85 9.58 -27.28
C SER A 542 -24.51 9.80 -26.60
N LEU A 543 -23.58 8.85 -26.82
CA LEU A 543 -22.19 8.91 -26.40
C LEU A 543 -21.25 8.80 -27.60
N PRO A 544 -20.03 9.36 -27.54
CA PRO A 544 -19.03 9.20 -28.60
C PRO A 544 -18.76 7.71 -28.87
N GLY A 545 -18.73 7.33 -30.19
CA GLY A 545 -18.69 5.92 -30.61
C GLY A 545 -17.30 5.33 -30.80
N GLU A 546 -16.32 6.17 -31.04
CA GLU A 546 -14.93 5.74 -31.29
C GLU A 546 -14.11 5.79 -30.01
N PRO A 547 -13.23 4.83 -29.80
CA PRO A 547 -12.22 4.92 -28.70
C PRO A 547 -11.42 6.21 -28.79
N GLY A 548 -11.08 6.78 -27.62
CA GLY A 548 -10.31 8.00 -27.56
C GLY A 548 -8.80 7.75 -27.60
N LEU A 549 -8.04 8.82 -27.40
CA LEU A 549 -6.59 8.77 -27.20
C LEU A 549 -6.27 8.29 -25.78
N ASP A 550 -5.27 7.42 -25.66
CA ASP A 550 -4.67 7.07 -24.38
C ASP A 550 -3.74 8.19 -23.89
N VAL A 551 -3.10 7.99 -22.73
CA VAL A 551 -2.20 8.99 -22.15
C VAL A 551 -1.09 9.42 -23.10
N ASN A 552 -0.46 8.47 -23.81
CA ASN A 552 0.62 8.79 -24.75
C ASN A 552 0.10 9.54 -25.96
N GLY A 553 -1.05 9.12 -26.48
CA GLY A 553 -1.72 9.81 -27.59
C GLY A 553 -2.16 11.23 -27.22
N MET A 554 -2.69 11.43 -25.98
CA MET A 554 -3.09 12.76 -25.50
C MET A 554 -1.87 13.69 -25.33
N LEU A 555 -0.76 13.21 -24.77
CA LEU A 555 0.47 14.00 -24.61
C LEU A 555 1.07 14.36 -25.97
N GLY A 556 1.15 13.40 -26.92
CA GLY A 556 1.63 13.66 -28.26
C GLY A 556 0.76 14.68 -28.98
N ALA A 557 -0.57 14.52 -28.93
CA ALA A 557 -1.51 15.46 -29.57
C ALA A 557 -1.49 16.86 -28.92
N ALA A 558 -1.17 16.97 -27.62
CA ALA A 558 -0.97 18.23 -26.93
C ALA A 558 0.32 18.94 -27.40
N SER A 559 1.45 18.22 -27.50
CA SER A 559 2.70 18.77 -28.04
C SER A 559 2.57 19.19 -29.51
N ASP A 560 1.78 18.47 -30.30
CA ASP A 560 1.51 18.79 -31.73
C ASP A 560 0.40 19.84 -31.90
N GLU A 561 -0.14 20.42 -30.82
CA GLU A 561 -1.23 21.40 -30.80
C GLU A 561 -2.53 20.91 -31.50
N THR A 562 -2.69 19.59 -31.67
CA THR A 562 -3.91 18.98 -32.23
C THR A 562 -4.97 18.66 -31.16
N LEU A 563 -4.55 18.56 -29.90
CA LEU A 563 -5.42 18.56 -28.74
C LEU A 563 -5.40 19.96 -28.12
N GLU A 564 -6.53 20.63 -28.12
CA GLU A 564 -6.64 22.04 -27.77
C GLU A 564 -6.75 22.29 -26.27
N ALA A 565 -7.20 21.30 -25.48
CA ALA A 565 -7.29 21.45 -24.04
C ALA A 565 -7.05 20.13 -23.28
N LEU A 566 -6.60 20.27 -22.03
CA LEU A 566 -6.48 19.16 -21.06
C LEU A 566 -7.12 19.53 -19.73
N VAL A 567 -7.78 18.54 -19.11
CA VAL A 567 -8.19 18.55 -17.70
C VAL A 567 -7.37 17.50 -16.98
N VAL A 568 -6.56 17.91 -16.01
CA VAL A 568 -5.63 17.01 -15.31
C VAL A 568 -5.90 17.02 -13.80
N ALA A 569 -5.97 15.84 -13.19
CA ALA A 569 -6.19 15.69 -11.76
C ALA A 569 -5.34 14.56 -11.17
N GLY A 570 -4.78 14.77 -9.98
CA GLY A 570 -4.09 13.74 -9.21
C GLY A 570 -2.89 13.08 -9.91
N ALA A 571 -2.30 13.74 -10.90
CA ALA A 571 -1.12 13.30 -11.63
C ALA A 571 0.16 13.97 -11.10
N GLU A 572 1.29 13.35 -11.33
CA GLU A 572 2.63 13.85 -10.97
C GLU A 572 3.56 13.68 -12.18
N ILE A 573 4.22 14.76 -12.63
CA ILE A 573 5.08 14.71 -13.84
C ILE A 573 6.12 13.59 -13.75
N GLY A 574 6.75 13.44 -12.59
CA GLY A 574 7.76 12.39 -12.39
C GLY A 574 7.25 10.94 -12.44
N ASP A 575 5.94 10.73 -12.57
CA ASP A 575 5.34 9.39 -12.73
C ASP A 575 5.18 8.99 -14.22
N PHE A 576 5.15 9.96 -15.15
CA PHE A 576 5.02 9.66 -16.58
C PHE A 576 6.23 8.88 -17.14
N ALA A 577 6.01 8.21 -18.24
CA ALA A 577 7.05 7.41 -18.90
C ALA A 577 8.25 8.27 -19.34
N ASP A 578 7.98 9.46 -19.85
CA ASP A 578 8.94 10.52 -20.12
C ASP A 578 8.46 11.83 -19.49
N PRO A 579 8.99 12.20 -18.31
CA PRO A 579 8.59 13.41 -17.61
C PRO A 579 8.88 14.71 -18.37
N VAL A 580 9.93 14.70 -19.21
CA VAL A 580 10.29 15.89 -20.01
C VAL A 580 9.30 16.09 -21.15
N ALA A 581 8.97 15.01 -21.86
CA ALA A 581 7.94 15.06 -22.91
C ALA A 581 6.55 15.40 -22.32
N ALA A 582 6.24 14.90 -21.13
CA ALA A 582 4.99 15.25 -20.45
C ALA A 582 4.96 16.74 -20.06
N ARG A 583 6.04 17.32 -19.57
CA ARG A 583 6.13 18.76 -19.27
C ARG A 583 5.97 19.59 -20.54
N ASP A 584 6.65 19.21 -21.62
CA ASP A 584 6.52 19.84 -22.93
C ASP A 584 5.06 19.86 -23.41
N ALA A 585 4.36 18.72 -23.31
CA ALA A 585 2.94 18.64 -23.68
C ALA A 585 2.05 19.56 -22.83
N PHE A 586 2.30 19.68 -21.52
CA PHE A 586 1.54 20.58 -20.64
C PHE A 586 1.86 22.06 -20.88
N GLU A 587 3.06 22.39 -21.36
CA GLU A 587 3.44 23.77 -21.72
C GLU A 587 2.89 24.20 -23.09
N HIS A 588 2.67 23.27 -24.02
CA HIS A 588 2.22 23.56 -25.39
C HIS A 588 0.72 23.38 -25.60
N VAL A 589 0.00 22.64 -24.74
CA VAL A 589 -1.45 22.54 -24.87
C VAL A 589 -2.13 23.91 -24.80
N GLY A 590 -3.06 24.18 -25.71
CA GLY A 590 -3.68 25.48 -25.83
C GLY A 590 -4.44 25.99 -24.60
N PHE A 591 -4.98 25.06 -23.75
CA PHE A 591 -5.63 25.39 -22.49
C PHE A 591 -5.53 24.24 -21.47
N LEU A 592 -5.07 24.53 -20.28
CA LEU A 592 -4.87 23.53 -19.23
C LEU A 592 -5.65 23.85 -17.95
N VAL A 593 -6.53 22.94 -17.55
CA VAL A 593 -7.20 22.96 -16.25
C VAL A 593 -6.56 21.92 -15.32
N SER A 594 -6.04 22.33 -14.18
CA SER A 594 -5.51 21.45 -13.14
C SER A 594 -6.42 21.41 -11.92
N ILE A 595 -6.70 20.23 -11.39
CA ILE A 595 -7.44 20.03 -10.13
C ILE A 595 -6.50 19.35 -9.15
N GLU A 596 -5.97 20.14 -8.21
CA GLU A 596 -4.85 19.77 -7.38
C GLU A 596 -5.01 20.23 -5.93
N ASN A 597 -4.43 19.50 -4.98
CA ASN A 597 -4.43 19.88 -3.57
C ASN A 597 -3.24 20.76 -3.18
N ARG A 598 -2.13 20.69 -3.92
CA ARG A 598 -0.89 21.46 -3.72
C ARG A 598 -0.33 21.92 -5.06
N LEU A 599 0.41 23.01 -5.08
CA LEU A 599 1.11 23.45 -6.29
C LEU A 599 2.05 22.33 -6.79
N SER A 600 2.03 22.11 -8.10
CA SER A 600 2.82 21.09 -8.79
C SER A 600 3.39 21.64 -10.09
N ASP A 601 4.32 20.92 -10.70
CA ASP A 601 4.83 21.28 -12.04
C ASP A 601 3.69 21.34 -13.07
N ILE A 602 2.66 20.47 -12.95
CA ILE A 602 1.48 20.52 -13.81
C ILE A 602 0.66 21.79 -13.54
N SER A 603 0.38 22.09 -12.26
CA SER A 603 -0.37 23.31 -11.93
C SER A 603 0.42 24.58 -12.30
N ALA A 604 1.75 24.51 -12.33
CA ALA A 604 2.58 25.62 -12.78
C ALA A 604 2.42 25.93 -14.28
N CYS A 605 2.03 24.97 -15.11
CA CYS A 605 1.70 25.16 -16.52
C CYS A 605 0.24 25.56 -16.73
N ALA A 606 -0.66 25.27 -15.79
CA ALA A 606 -2.10 25.41 -15.97
C ALA A 606 -2.59 26.87 -16.11
N ASP A 607 -3.65 27.07 -16.90
CA ASP A 607 -4.37 28.33 -17.03
C ASP A 607 -5.33 28.54 -15.86
N VAL A 608 -5.99 27.46 -15.43
CA VAL A 608 -6.90 27.46 -14.29
C VAL A 608 -6.53 26.33 -13.36
N VAL A 609 -6.38 26.64 -12.06
CA VAL A 609 -6.15 25.64 -11.03
C VAL A 609 -7.29 25.65 -10.02
N PHE A 610 -7.96 24.51 -9.85
CA PHE A 610 -8.97 24.33 -8.79
C PHE A 610 -8.39 23.60 -7.60
N PRO A 611 -8.68 24.05 -6.37
CA PRO A 611 -8.25 23.37 -5.17
C PRO A 611 -9.01 22.06 -4.98
N ALA A 612 -8.31 20.92 -4.88
CA ALA A 612 -8.87 19.62 -4.57
C ALA A 612 -8.93 19.38 -3.06
N ALA A 613 -9.98 18.68 -2.62
CA ALA A 613 -10.10 18.19 -1.25
C ALA A 613 -9.06 17.10 -0.97
N LEU A 614 -8.47 17.10 0.24
CA LEU A 614 -7.67 15.98 0.72
C LEU A 614 -8.56 14.75 0.96
N LEU A 615 -7.94 13.57 0.99
CA LEU A 615 -8.69 12.34 1.30
C LEU A 615 -9.45 12.44 2.63
N GLU A 616 -8.85 13.03 3.64
CA GLU A 616 -9.46 13.25 4.96
C GLU A 616 -10.60 14.28 4.98
N GLU A 617 -10.81 15.02 3.90
CA GLU A 617 -11.86 16.04 3.74
C GLU A 617 -13.03 15.55 2.89
N GLN A 618 -12.95 14.35 2.35
CA GLN A 618 -13.98 13.76 1.50
C GLN A 618 -14.35 12.34 1.94
N SER A 619 -15.43 11.82 1.39
CA SER A 619 -15.81 10.41 1.48
C SER A 619 -15.84 9.80 0.10
N GLY A 620 -15.65 8.50 0.03
CA GLY A 620 -15.63 7.73 -1.21
C GLY A 620 -15.20 6.30 -0.95
N THR A 621 -14.79 5.62 -2.01
CA THR A 621 -14.37 4.22 -1.96
C THR A 621 -13.13 4.02 -2.82
N PHE A 622 -12.16 3.23 -2.33
CA PHE A 622 -11.18 2.59 -3.19
C PHE A 622 -11.58 1.13 -3.44
N TYR A 623 -11.34 0.61 -4.61
CA TYR A 623 -11.26 -0.83 -4.83
C TYR A 623 -9.80 -1.25 -4.76
N ASN A 624 -9.48 -2.17 -3.84
CA ASN A 624 -8.14 -2.72 -3.79
C ASN A 624 -7.92 -3.74 -4.94
N TRP A 625 -6.71 -4.29 -5.04
CA TRP A 625 -6.34 -5.22 -6.10
C TRP A 625 -7.21 -6.49 -6.17
N GLU A 626 -7.90 -6.87 -5.11
CA GLU A 626 -8.87 -7.98 -5.07
C GLU A 626 -10.32 -7.53 -5.33
N HIS A 627 -10.54 -6.32 -5.87
CA HIS A 627 -11.85 -5.70 -6.07
C HIS A 627 -12.70 -5.54 -4.79
N ARG A 628 -12.06 -5.57 -3.62
CA ARG A 628 -12.75 -5.34 -2.35
C ARG A 628 -12.95 -3.84 -2.15
N PRO A 629 -14.20 -3.39 -1.89
CA PRO A 629 -14.44 -1.99 -1.55
C PRO A 629 -13.79 -1.62 -0.22
N ARG A 630 -13.08 -0.50 -0.21
CA ARG A 630 -12.43 0.07 0.97
C ARG A 630 -12.97 1.47 1.19
N PRO A 631 -13.87 1.66 2.17
CA PRO A 631 -14.51 2.95 2.39
C PRO A 631 -13.53 4.00 2.90
N VAL A 632 -13.62 5.17 2.32
CA VAL A 632 -12.95 6.40 2.76
C VAL A 632 -13.93 7.19 3.59
N ALA A 633 -13.62 7.38 4.86
CA ALA A 633 -14.42 8.17 5.77
C ALA A 633 -13.87 9.59 5.89
N ARG A 634 -14.77 10.59 5.78
CA ARG A 634 -14.42 11.98 6.00
C ARG A 634 -14.03 12.20 7.46
N VAL A 635 -12.81 12.64 7.69
CA VAL A 635 -12.24 12.97 9.01
C VAL A 635 -12.45 14.44 9.32
N ASN A 636 -12.11 15.32 8.36
CA ASN A 636 -12.27 16.75 8.49
C ASN A 636 -13.66 17.19 8.02
N THR A 637 -14.51 17.58 8.95
CA THR A 637 -15.87 18.08 8.68
C THR A 637 -15.97 19.60 8.76
N ALA A 638 -14.84 20.31 8.79
CA ALA A 638 -14.84 21.77 8.83
C ALA A 638 -15.53 22.36 7.60
N LEU A 639 -16.30 23.42 7.79
CA LEU A 639 -17.10 24.07 6.75
C LEU A 639 -16.26 24.74 5.63
N ARG A 640 -14.97 24.91 5.85
CA ARG A 640 -14.04 25.59 4.91
C ARG A 640 -13.14 24.64 4.13
N SER A 641 -13.50 23.38 4.04
CA SER A 641 -12.75 22.44 3.16
C SER A 641 -12.96 22.83 1.69
N PRO A 642 -11.94 22.67 0.83
CA PRO A 642 -12.08 22.77 -0.62
C PRO A 642 -13.22 21.89 -1.15
N MET A 643 -13.71 22.21 -2.33
CA MET A 643 -14.70 21.34 -3.00
C MET A 643 -14.06 19.99 -3.33
N THR A 644 -14.86 18.94 -3.29
CA THR A 644 -14.46 17.65 -3.85
C THR A 644 -14.43 17.73 -5.37
N ASP A 645 -13.65 16.87 -6.01
CA ASP A 645 -13.56 16.77 -7.48
C ASP A 645 -14.94 16.71 -8.15
N ILE A 646 -15.83 15.85 -7.62
CA ILE A 646 -17.22 15.73 -8.15
C ILE A 646 -17.95 17.07 -8.13
N ARG A 647 -17.78 17.88 -7.10
CA ARG A 647 -18.44 19.19 -7.02
C ARG A 647 -17.83 20.23 -7.95
N VAL A 648 -16.50 20.18 -8.16
CA VAL A 648 -15.82 21.04 -9.13
C VAL A 648 -16.34 20.72 -10.55
N LEU A 649 -16.34 19.43 -10.89
CA LEU A 649 -16.83 18.96 -12.20
C LEU A 649 -18.31 19.29 -12.42
N ALA A 650 -19.15 19.13 -11.41
CA ALA A 650 -20.56 19.49 -11.48
C ALA A 650 -20.76 21.00 -11.67
N ALA A 651 -19.97 21.84 -11.00
CA ALA A 651 -20.03 23.29 -11.18
C ALA A 651 -19.61 23.73 -12.61
N LEU A 652 -18.57 23.09 -13.16
CA LEU A 652 -18.16 23.29 -14.55
C LEU A 652 -19.24 22.85 -15.53
N ALA A 653 -19.84 21.67 -15.33
CA ALA A 653 -20.93 21.17 -16.16
C ALA A 653 -22.15 22.12 -16.16
N ASP A 654 -22.59 22.56 -14.96
CA ASP A 654 -23.68 23.51 -14.80
C ASP A 654 -23.41 24.83 -15.59
N ALA A 655 -22.19 25.35 -15.44
CA ALA A 655 -21.78 26.58 -16.12
C ALA A 655 -21.69 26.41 -17.66
N MET A 656 -21.44 25.19 -18.16
CA MET A 656 -21.51 24.81 -19.57
C MET A 656 -22.95 24.49 -20.05
N GLY A 657 -23.97 24.67 -19.20
CA GLY A 657 -25.35 24.34 -19.49
C GLY A 657 -25.66 22.86 -19.64
N LYS A 658 -24.87 22.01 -19.00
CA LYS A 658 -25.02 20.55 -18.95
C LYS A 658 -25.25 20.09 -17.50
N ASP A 659 -25.87 18.92 -17.33
CA ASP A 659 -26.02 18.28 -16.02
C ASP A 659 -25.07 17.08 -15.92
N LEU A 660 -24.19 17.09 -14.93
CA LEU A 660 -23.33 15.95 -14.66
C LEU A 660 -24.10 14.77 -14.03
N GLY A 661 -25.32 15.00 -13.53
CA GLY A 661 -26.15 13.98 -12.88
C GLY A 661 -25.76 13.66 -11.42
N MET A 662 -24.66 14.19 -10.92
CA MET A 662 -24.19 13.93 -9.57
C MET A 662 -23.47 15.14 -8.97
N ARG A 663 -23.52 15.26 -7.62
CA ARG A 663 -22.85 16.31 -6.84
C ARG A 663 -22.17 15.75 -5.59
N SER A 664 -22.21 14.43 -5.40
CA SER A 664 -21.65 13.76 -4.22
C SER A 664 -21.20 12.34 -4.56
N ALA A 665 -20.27 11.80 -3.74
CA ALA A 665 -19.80 10.43 -3.86
C ALA A 665 -20.96 9.41 -3.73
N VAL A 666 -21.95 9.70 -2.88
CA VAL A 666 -23.12 8.81 -2.72
C VAL A 666 -23.95 8.69 -4.00
N GLN A 667 -24.16 9.80 -4.72
CA GLN A 667 -24.87 9.77 -6.01
C GLN A 667 -24.05 9.05 -7.08
N ALA A 668 -22.74 9.33 -7.16
CA ALA A 668 -21.85 8.64 -8.07
C ALA A 668 -21.80 7.12 -7.82
N ALA A 669 -21.72 6.71 -6.56
CA ALA A 669 -21.73 5.30 -6.18
C ALA A 669 -23.06 4.60 -6.52
N ALA A 670 -24.19 5.27 -6.31
CA ALA A 670 -25.51 4.73 -6.62
C ALA A 670 -25.65 4.48 -8.13
N GLU A 671 -25.28 5.45 -8.97
CA GLU A 671 -25.36 5.34 -10.43
C GLU A 671 -24.36 4.29 -10.96
N LEU A 672 -23.14 4.25 -10.43
CA LEU A 672 -22.16 3.22 -10.81
C LEU A 672 -22.67 1.81 -10.45
N ALA A 673 -23.40 1.67 -9.33
CA ALA A 673 -24.00 0.39 -8.94
C ALA A 673 -25.09 -0.06 -9.92
N GLU A 674 -25.88 0.87 -10.50
CA GLU A 674 -26.86 0.55 -11.55
C GLU A 674 -26.19 0.03 -12.83
N LEU A 675 -24.97 0.53 -13.13
CA LEU A 675 -24.16 0.09 -14.27
C LEU A 675 -23.33 -1.18 -13.96
N SER A 676 -23.44 -1.75 -12.77
CA SER A 676 -22.79 -3.04 -12.44
C SER A 676 -23.52 -4.22 -13.13
N GLY A 677 -22.83 -5.34 -13.26
CA GLY A 677 -23.46 -6.57 -13.78
C GLY A 677 -23.71 -6.60 -15.28
N TRP A 678 -22.89 -5.92 -16.08
CA TRP A 678 -22.94 -5.99 -17.55
C TRP A 678 -22.72 -7.42 -18.05
N ASP A 679 -23.64 -7.95 -18.85
CA ASP A 679 -23.65 -9.29 -19.45
C ASP A 679 -23.46 -9.28 -20.99
N GLY A 680 -23.26 -8.11 -21.58
CA GLY A 680 -22.99 -7.95 -23.03
C GLY A 680 -21.53 -8.22 -23.38
N ALA A 681 -21.11 -7.72 -24.55
CA ALA A 681 -19.76 -7.90 -25.09
C ALA A 681 -18.67 -7.38 -24.15
N ARG A 682 -17.59 -8.15 -24.01
CA ARG A 682 -16.39 -7.82 -23.23
C ARG A 682 -15.19 -7.71 -24.16
N ALA A 683 -14.13 -7.06 -23.70
CA ALA A 683 -12.88 -7.01 -24.44
C ALA A 683 -12.29 -8.41 -24.62
N GLU A 684 -11.68 -8.63 -25.78
CA GLU A 684 -10.91 -9.84 -26.05
C GLU A 684 -9.62 -9.82 -25.22
N LYS A 685 -9.13 -11.01 -24.87
CA LYS A 685 -7.84 -11.14 -24.19
C LYS A 685 -6.71 -10.62 -25.09
N PRO A 686 -5.67 -9.97 -24.54
CA PRO A 686 -4.57 -9.47 -25.36
C PRO A 686 -3.78 -10.63 -26.02
N ALA A 687 -3.38 -10.41 -27.26
CA ALA A 687 -2.55 -11.32 -28.03
C ALA A 687 -1.50 -10.52 -28.84
N PHE A 688 -0.75 -9.67 -28.13
CA PHE A 688 0.27 -8.83 -28.72
C PHE A 688 1.58 -9.63 -28.97
N PRO A 689 2.31 -9.33 -30.04
CA PRO A 689 3.59 -9.95 -30.31
C PRO A 689 4.65 -9.49 -29.28
N THR A 690 5.61 -10.33 -29.02
CA THR A 690 6.84 -9.95 -28.30
C THR A 690 7.72 -9.08 -29.18
N ALA A 691 8.42 -8.14 -28.59
CA ALA A 691 9.49 -7.45 -29.32
C ALA A 691 10.65 -8.41 -29.64
N ASP A 692 11.28 -8.22 -30.78
CA ASP A 692 12.53 -8.93 -31.08
C ASP A 692 13.62 -8.48 -30.10
N ASP A 693 14.09 -9.39 -29.26
CA ASP A 693 15.10 -9.17 -28.22
C ASP A 693 16.54 -9.07 -28.82
N ALA A 694 16.77 -8.15 -29.72
CA ALA A 694 18.14 -7.83 -30.11
C ALA A 694 18.80 -7.03 -28.98
N ILE A 695 19.51 -7.73 -28.07
CA ILE A 695 20.50 -7.09 -27.20
C ILE A 695 21.54 -6.46 -28.13
N THR A 696 21.63 -5.12 -28.12
CA THR A 696 22.69 -4.44 -28.84
C THR A 696 24.04 -4.85 -28.25
N PRO A 697 25.06 -5.19 -29.06
CA PRO A 697 26.35 -5.71 -28.58
C PRO A 697 27.14 -4.77 -27.66
N ASP A 698 26.80 -3.48 -27.60
CA ASP A 698 27.63 -2.43 -27.02
C ASP A 698 26.96 -1.68 -25.84
N GLY A 699 26.13 -2.34 -25.02
CA GLY A 699 25.51 -1.67 -23.88
C GLY A 699 25.04 -2.62 -22.79
N PHE A 700 24.66 -2.05 -21.65
CA PHE A 700 24.02 -2.75 -20.57
C PHE A 700 22.50 -2.51 -20.62
N ARG A 701 21.71 -3.43 -20.09
CA ARG A 701 20.26 -3.28 -20.01
C ARG A 701 19.87 -2.71 -18.64
N LEU A 702 19.07 -1.65 -18.64
CA LEU A 702 18.58 -1.03 -17.41
C LEU A 702 17.51 -1.89 -16.75
N ALA A 703 17.68 -2.20 -15.48
CA ALA A 703 16.60 -2.64 -14.61
C ALA A 703 16.29 -1.54 -13.59
N THR A 704 15.04 -1.22 -13.40
CA THR A 704 14.66 -0.15 -12.46
C THR A 704 13.23 -0.33 -11.96
N TRP A 705 13.02 0.05 -10.70
CA TRP A 705 11.70 0.23 -10.07
C TRP A 705 11.81 1.20 -8.90
N ARG A 706 10.67 1.66 -8.43
CA ARG A 706 10.61 2.59 -7.29
C ARG A 706 10.73 1.83 -5.98
N GLU A 707 11.59 2.29 -5.11
CA GLU A 707 11.59 1.89 -3.71
C GLU A 707 10.36 2.47 -2.99
N LEU A 708 9.96 1.87 -1.87
CA LEU A 708 8.76 2.28 -1.16
C LEU A 708 8.86 3.72 -0.65
N ILE A 709 9.99 4.07 -0.04
CA ILE A 709 10.28 5.43 0.44
C ILE A 709 11.19 6.11 -0.58
N ASP A 710 10.62 7.05 -1.32
CA ASP A 710 11.27 7.81 -2.38
C ASP A 710 10.97 9.32 -2.21
N ASP A 711 11.48 10.17 -3.10
CA ASP A 711 11.25 11.61 -3.10
C ASP A 711 9.94 12.04 -3.78
N SER A 712 8.95 11.14 -3.94
CA SER A 712 7.65 11.53 -4.47
C SER A 712 6.92 12.49 -3.55
N ARG A 713 6.14 13.38 -4.14
CA ARG A 713 5.37 14.44 -3.44
C ARG A 713 4.48 13.92 -2.30
N ARG A 714 4.07 12.66 -2.35
CA ARG A 714 3.31 12.02 -1.25
C ARG A 714 4.09 11.95 0.07
N ASN A 715 5.42 12.01 0.02
CA ASN A 715 6.32 11.92 1.16
C ASN A 715 6.81 13.30 1.62
N ASP A 716 6.48 14.38 0.91
CA ASP A 716 6.91 15.73 1.26
C ASP A 716 6.47 16.10 2.69
N GLY A 717 7.36 16.70 3.45
CA GLY A 717 7.13 17.11 4.83
C GLY A 717 7.14 15.97 5.85
N ALA A 718 7.37 14.73 5.43
CA ALA A 718 7.59 13.58 6.31
C ALA A 718 9.10 13.33 6.50
N ASP A 719 9.80 14.32 7.07
CA ASP A 719 11.27 14.36 7.11
C ASP A 719 11.87 13.16 7.84
N GLU A 720 11.29 12.73 8.95
CA GLU A 720 11.73 11.57 9.69
C GLU A 720 11.51 10.25 8.90
N LEU A 721 10.44 10.19 8.09
CA LEU A 721 10.22 9.07 7.20
C LEU A 721 11.24 9.08 6.06
N LEU A 722 11.46 10.22 5.41
CA LEU A 722 12.45 10.36 4.33
C LEU A 722 13.87 10.04 4.80
N ALA A 723 14.20 10.37 6.06
CA ALA A 723 15.49 10.01 6.67
C ALA A 723 15.67 8.49 6.87
N THR A 724 14.62 7.67 6.68
CA THR A 724 14.71 6.20 6.66
C THR A 724 14.75 5.62 5.24
N ALA A 725 14.80 6.45 4.19
CA ALA A 725 14.97 5.97 2.82
C ALA A 725 16.30 5.24 2.65
N LYS A 726 16.30 4.21 1.82
CA LYS A 726 17.52 3.47 1.49
C LYS A 726 18.49 4.36 0.73
N ALA A 727 19.79 4.16 0.96
CA ALA A 727 20.80 4.82 0.15
C ALA A 727 20.71 4.34 -1.31
N PRO A 728 20.69 5.24 -2.30
CA PRO A 728 20.60 4.86 -3.70
C PRO A 728 21.92 4.19 -4.15
N VAL A 729 21.80 2.95 -4.63
CA VAL A 729 22.95 2.17 -5.13
C VAL A 729 22.63 1.55 -6.49
N ALA A 730 23.66 1.36 -7.31
CA ALA A 730 23.56 0.51 -8.49
C ALA A 730 23.96 -0.92 -8.12
N ARG A 731 23.08 -1.87 -8.41
CA ARG A 731 23.33 -3.31 -8.22
C ARG A 731 23.71 -3.93 -9.55
N ILE A 732 24.85 -4.59 -9.58
CA ILE A 732 25.43 -5.21 -10.79
C ILE A 732 26.10 -6.53 -10.43
N SER A 733 26.11 -7.50 -11.35
CA SER A 733 26.88 -8.74 -11.15
C SER A 733 28.39 -8.46 -11.23
N ALA A 734 29.20 -9.33 -10.64
CA ALA A 734 30.64 -9.24 -10.75
C ALA A 734 31.12 -9.28 -12.22
N SER A 735 30.47 -10.06 -13.08
CA SER A 735 30.72 -10.12 -14.52
C SER A 735 30.44 -8.80 -15.22
N THR A 736 29.27 -8.20 -14.94
CA THR A 736 28.85 -6.90 -15.48
C THR A 736 29.79 -5.77 -15.00
N ALA A 737 30.18 -5.80 -13.71
CA ALA A 737 31.13 -4.83 -13.15
C ALA A 737 32.49 -4.88 -13.84
N ALA A 738 33.01 -6.09 -14.12
CA ALA A 738 34.25 -6.27 -14.85
C ALA A 738 34.17 -5.75 -16.29
N GLN A 739 33.04 -6.02 -16.98
CA GLN A 739 32.81 -5.52 -18.35
C GLN A 739 32.70 -3.99 -18.39
N ALA A 740 32.09 -3.38 -17.38
CA ALA A 740 31.97 -1.92 -17.25
C ALA A 740 33.25 -1.25 -16.75
N GLY A 741 34.28 -2.01 -16.33
CA GLY A 741 35.50 -1.47 -15.73
C GLY A 741 35.32 -0.87 -14.35
N VAL A 742 34.31 -1.32 -13.58
CA VAL A 742 33.90 -0.77 -12.26
C VAL A 742 34.02 -1.80 -11.14
N ALA A 743 34.69 -2.91 -11.35
CA ALA A 743 34.77 -4.02 -10.37
C ALA A 743 35.31 -3.60 -8.99
N ASP A 744 36.25 -2.65 -8.97
CA ASP A 744 36.88 -2.11 -7.75
C ASP A 744 36.45 -0.64 -7.48
N ALA A 745 35.47 -0.11 -8.23
CA ALA A 745 35.04 1.27 -8.10
C ALA A 745 34.07 1.44 -6.93
N ALA A 746 34.19 2.58 -6.21
CA ALA A 746 33.21 2.94 -5.18
C ALA A 746 31.89 3.42 -5.80
N THR A 747 31.94 3.99 -7.01
CA THR A 747 30.79 4.57 -7.71
C THR A 747 30.77 4.17 -9.18
N VAL A 748 29.55 4.11 -9.74
CA VAL A 748 29.32 3.90 -11.18
C VAL A 748 28.43 5.01 -11.72
N THR A 749 28.79 5.53 -12.90
CA THR A 749 27.97 6.47 -13.65
C THR A 749 27.24 5.72 -14.76
N ILE A 750 25.91 5.78 -14.69
CA ILE A 750 24.99 5.22 -15.69
C ILE A 750 24.54 6.35 -16.61
N GLY A 751 24.62 6.14 -17.93
CA GLY A 751 24.34 7.18 -18.90
C GLY A 751 23.55 6.73 -20.10
N THR A 752 22.92 7.71 -20.73
CA THR A 752 22.29 7.64 -22.06
C THR A 752 22.72 8.87 -22.87
N ALA A 753 22.19 9.02 -24.08
CA ALA A 753 22.39 10.23 -24.85
C ALA A 753 21.77 11.49 -24.19
N ARG A 754 20.82 11.31 -23.25
CA ARG A 754 20.11 12.40 -22.58
C ARG A 754 20.84 12.93 -21.34
N GLY A 755 21.49 12.07 -20.59
CA GLY A 755 22.16 12.46 -19.34
C GLY A 755 22.82 11.30 -18.62
N GLU A 756 23.39 11.61 -17.45
CA GLU A 756 24.13 10.67 -16.62
C GLU A 756 23.70 10.77 -15.15
N LEU A 757 23.69 9.65 -14.45
CA LEU A 757 23.46 9.54 -13.00
C LEU A 757 24.55 8.70 -12.36
N THR A 758 25.03 9.11 -11.18
CA THR A 758 26.09 8.42 -10.44
C THR A 758 25.55 7.81 -9.16
N TYR A 759 25.88 6.53 -8.93
CA TYR A 759 25.45 5.74 -7.78
C TYR A 759 26.64 5.06 -7.10
N GLY A 760 26.50 4.73 -5.80
CA GLY A 760 27.39 3.76 -5.17
C GLY A 760 27.25 2.38 -5.81
N VAL A 761 28.34 1.62 -5.91
CA VAL A 761 28.31 0.26 -6.48
C VAL A 761 28.01 -0.78 -5.40
N LEU A 762 27.08 -1.66 -5.69
CA LEU A 762 26.83 -2.88 -4.90
C LEU A 762 26.94 -4.10 -5.83
N ILE A 763 28.00 -4.90 -5.62
CA ILE A 763 28.15 -6.16 -6.34
C ILE A 763 27.15 -7.17 -5.79
N ASP A 764 26.38 -7.76 -6.69
CA ASP A 764 25.31 -8.70 -6.38
C ASP A 764 25.21 -9.78 -7.46
N ASP A 765 25.67 -10.96 -7.14
CA ASP A 765 25.73 -12.09 -8.06
C ASP A 765 24.35 -12.65 -8.45
N SER A 766 23.27 -12.19 -7.82
CA SER A 766 21.91 -12.51 -8.25
C SER A 766 21.44 -11.69 -9.45
N VAL A 767 22.12 -10.58 -9.78
CA VAL A 767 21.79 -9.75 -10.95
C VAL A 767 22.19 -10.48 -12.22
N VAL A 768 21.28 -10.50 -13.19
CA VAL A 768 21.53 -11.09 -14.52
C VAL A 768 22.71 -10.34 -15.19
N ASP A 769 23.64 -11.11 -15.78
CA ASP A 769 24.77 -10.52 -16.49
C ASP A 769 24.32 -9.60 -17.63
N GLY A 770 25.01 -8.49 -17.80
CA GLY A 770 24.63 -7.44 -18.75
C GLY A 770 23.50 -6.51 -18.26
N VAL A 771 22.98 -6.72 -17.05
CA VAL A 771 21.95 -5.87 -16.44
C VAL A 771 22.54 -4.97 -15.35
N VAL A 772 22.09 -3.73 -15.31
CA VAL A 772 22.39 -2.77 -14.25
C VAL A 772 21.06 -2.37 -13.60
N TRP A 773 20.90 -2.61 -12.31
CA TRP A 773 19.75 -2.14 -11.56
C TRP A 773 20.07 -0.87 -10.79
N ILE A 774 19.18 0.12 -10.89
CA ILE A 774 19.18 1.35 -10.09
C ILE A 774 17.76 1.68 -9.64
N PRO A 775 17.56 2.34 -8.46
CA PRO A 775 16.25 2.83 -8.08
C PRO A 775 15.77 3.87 -9.09
N SER A 776 14.51 3.80 -9.52
CA SER A 776 13.99 4.70 -10.56
C SER A 776 13.83 6.14 -10.05
N ARG A 777 13.71 6.31 -8.74
CA ARG A 777 13.57 7.61 -8.08
C ARG A 777 14.14 7.57 -6.66
N SER A 778 14.99 8.53 -6.36
CA SER A 778 15.58 8.76 -5.04
C SER A 778 15.86 10.27 -4.89
N PRO A 779 16.10 10.80 -3.69
CA PRO A 779 16.38 12.21 -3.52
C PRO A 779 17.44 12.74 -4.47
N GLY A 780 17.07 13.66 -5.37
CA GLY A 780 17.94 14.23 -6.38
C GLY A 780 18.29 13.34 -7.59
N LEU A 781 17.74 12.14 -7.67
CA LEU A 781 18.00 11.16 -8.74
C LEU A 781 16.67 10.66 -9.33
N ASN A 782 16.40 11.04 -10.58
CA ASN A 782 15.24 10.59 -11.35
C ASN A 782 15.68 10.00 -12.68
N VAL A 783 15.55 8.69 -12.82
CA VAL A 783 15.99 7.94 -14.01
C VAL A 783 15.24 8.39 -15.26
N ALA A 784 13.92 8.45 -15.22
CA ALA A 784 13.10 8.82 -16.37
C ALA A 784 13.36 10.28 -16.82
N GLU A 785 13.55 11.19 -15.89
CA GLU A 785 13.80 12.61 -16.19
C GLU A 785 15.22 12.83 -16.72
N THR A 786 16.22 12.26 -16.04
CA THR A 786 17.64 12.51 -16.36
C THR A 786 18.14 11.64 -17.51
N LEU A 787 17.83 10.35 -17.50
CA LEU A 787 18.30 9.42 -18.51
C LEU A 787 17.33 9.28 -19.70
N GLY A 788 16.06 9.63 -19.52
CA GLY A 788 15.01 9.33 -20.50
C GLY A 788 14.85 7.84 -20.77
N ALA A 789 15.22 7.00 -19.80
CA ALA A 789 15.29 5.55 -19.96
C ALA A 789 14.31 4.84 -19.01
N ARG A 790 13.85 3.67 -19.43
CA ARG A 790 12.94 2.78 -18.71
C ARG A 790 13.57 1.41 -18.52
N ALA A 791 12.97 0.56 -17.72
CA ALA A 791 13.40 -0.84 -17.62
C ALA A 791 13.39 -1.49 -19.02
N GLY A 792 14.48 -2.14 -19.37
CA GLY A 792 14.72 -2.75 -20.68
C GLY A 792 15.53 -1.89 -21.66
N ASP A 793 15.61 -0.57 -21.45
CA ASP A 793 16.36 0.31 -22.34
C ASP A 793 17.88 0.12 -22.21
N PRO A 794 18.65 0.36 -23.29
CA PRO A 794 20.10 0.28 -23.26
C PRO A 794 20.70 1.48 -22.50
N VAL A 795 21.71 1.22 -21.67
CA VAL A 795 22.48 2.23 -20.94
C VAL A 795 23.96 1.93 -21.00
N THR A 796 24.77 2.97 -20.80
CA THR A 796 26.22 2.84 -20.57
C THR A 796 26.51 2.80 -19.08
N ALA A 797 27.58 2.13 -18.69
CA ALA A 797 28.10 2.14 -17.32
C ALA A 797 29.60 2.35 -17.37
N LYS A 798 30.10 3.28 -16.55
CA LYS A 798 31.55 3.60 -16.44
C LYS A 798 31.89 3.96 -15.01
N GLU A 799 33.18 3.93 -14.66
CA GLU A 799 33.65 4.39 -13.35
C GLU A 799 33.17 5.81 -13.07
N GLY A 800 32.55 6.00 -11.89
CA GLY A 800 32.11 7.31 -11.44
C GLY A 800 33.28 8.17 -11.00
N GLY A 801 33.26 9.47 -11.33
CA GLY A 801 34.19 10.43 -10.74
C GLY A 801 34.01 10.50 -9.22
N GLN A 802 35.04 10.88 -8.47
CA GLN A 802 34.90 11.19 -7.05
C GLN A 802 33.89 12.34 -6.92
N ALA A 803 32.79 12.07 -6.18
CA ALA A 803 31.76 13.06 -5.89
C ALA A 803 32.29 14.12 -4.93
#